data_cb4b73abeb19d815785db273936225df
#
_entry.id   cb4b73abeb19d815785db273936225df
#
_cell.length_a   1.000
_cell.length_b   1.000
_cell.length_c   1.000
_cell.angle_alpha   90.00
_cell.angle_beta   90.00
_cell.angle_gamma   90.00
#
_symmetry.space_group_name_H-M   'P 1'
#
loop_
_entity.id
_entity.type
_entity.pdbx_description
1 polymer ?
#
loop_
_entity_poly.entity_id
_entity_poly.type
_entity_poly.pdbx_seq_one_letter_code
_entity_poly.pdbx_strand_id
1 'polypeptide(L)'
;MLEQWDSRLHTLKSREPLIEANQVSVYSLSGTLIRNHDVDAGMRLMLAAPSGQLLQVWDGRGAYQRHDYDDLQRPVAVFEQAADEERPRCVERLVYATPTSEHRALNRGGRLVCHADPAGTQVFEAYGMSGQVLRQTRRFREAPGDVDWPLAQADQDAQLDGERYTTRWIFDALGGTLEQVDAKGNGRQFAYGLDGQTKHIHLALKSGARKTVIDRYVYNAAGQVETARLGNGVSSLAAYRPEDGRMNRLMAYRQNEPAAPLQDLRYDYDPVGNVSKLRDQAQPAQWSHNTQVNAAYCYQYDSLYQLTQATGRESTVAAITPALPARISFGSTDAGLCRNYTQHYAYDEGGNLTRLRHVPSSGVGYTRDMQVASGSNRALSSEHPVGALAQGFDANGNQQRLGRGVAMAWNVRNQLSRVTSVVRDGADSDEEAYVYAGDGQRVLKLTHQQVAGSRQTARVYYLPGLEIRQWPLRRLNVLRLDVARCAVEVLQWELGLDEGADDEALRFCLTDQQSSHGLELGEEAELLSQESYFPYGGTAWWASRNAVEGSYKTRRYSGKERDGSGLYYYGFRYYAPWLQRWISPDPVGGGTQLNPYLMAFNNPVTFVDSMGLQPTDMENPQIQDEIILILVLALLGLGAGALLGDERVGAAVGGLVGGLLVGTARFITYQSMQPQALASAAQQQEENFARAVSETAIAAAEDAGLSHEETERLVNFAYARRHAEKGITLMVHRRQGTLRGYVGPVDEAEDLERVLGGNRNPMPELKRMGYGVIVLRSPARESAAASGQQAGPSAFEVGVTTPVTGSSRARGGRQAQAQVPLVAPAAARAATPQMEFDTARLVDTQLSGRERRSIALTLSHLREGRFGAVHWHAHRDQLWSADLHGYAAARGRGAYRLMFSHLGGQRYRVEGVRNPHR
;
A
#
# COMPACT_ATOMS: atom_id res chain seq x y z
N MET A 1 16.84 25.97 -4.31
CA MET A 1 17.16 25.20 -3.09
C MET A 1 15.91 25.14 -2.26
N LEU A 2 15.57 23.98 -1.75
CA LEU A 2 14.40 23.72 -0.89
C LEU A 2 14.91 23.02 0.39
N GLU A 3 14.55 23.56 1.55
CA GLU A 3 14.84 22.96 2.84
C GLU A 3 13.55 22.36 3.43
N GLN A 4 13.66 21.19 4.03
CA GLN A 4 12.58 20.54 4.77
C GLN A 4 13.05 20.27 6.21
N TRP A 5 12.18 20.58 7.16
CA TRP A 5 12.46 20.52 8.59
C TRP A 5 11.35 19.74 9.29
N ASP A 6 11.69 18.75 10.09
CA ASP A 6 10.78 18.17 11.06
C ASP A 6 10.62 19.11 12.28
N SER A 7 9.67 18.82 13.16
CA SER A 7 9.42 19.64 14.34
C SER A 7 10.62 19.69 15.28
N ARG A 8 11.31 18.56 15.45
CA ARG A 8 12.46 18.40 16.34
C ARG A 8 13.65 19.25 15.89
N LEU A 9 14.10 19.09 14.64
CA LEU A 9 15.24 19.84 14.11
C LEU A 9 14.90 21.33 13.92
N HIS A 10 13.66 21.65 13.57
CA HIS A 10 13.21 23.04 13.52
C HIS A 10 13.26 23.72 14.88
N THR A 11 12.84 23.02 15.94
CA THR A 11 12.93 23.53 17.31
C THR A 11 14.39 23.67 17.74
N LEU A 12 15.24 22.69 17.39
CA LEU A 12 16.66 22.71 17.71
C LEU A 12 17.42 23.84 17.02
N LYS A 13 17.07 24.20 15.78
CA LYS A 13 17.63 25.33 15.03
C LYS A 13 17.59 26.65 15.79
N SER A 14 16.57 26.86 16.62
CA SER A 14 16.47 28.08 17.43
C SER A 14 17.56 28.21 18.52
N ARG A 15 18.13 27.08 18.95
CA ARG A 15 19.16 26.97 20.00
C ARG A 15 20.54 26.71 19.41
N GLU A 16 20.61 26.00 18.31
CA GLU A 16 21.81 25.58 17.59
C GLU A 16 21.70 26.03 16.13
N PRO A 17 22.08 27.28 15.80
CA PRO A 17 21.88 27.84 14.45
C PRO A 17 22.60 27.10 13.32
N LEU A 18 23.62 26.26 13.67
CA LEU A 18 24.38 25.46 12.71
C LEU A 18 23.77 24.09 12.42
N ILE A 19 22.63 23.75 13.05
CA ILE A 19 21.94 22.48 12.76
C ILE A 19 21.42 22.48 11.33
N GLU A 20 21.57 21.37 10.65
CA GLU A 20 21.14 21.21 9.27
C GLU A 20 19.66 20.84 9.18
N ALA A 21 19.00 21.19 8.05
CA ALA A 21 17.67 20.73 7.73
C ALA A 21 17.64 19.21 7.54
N ASN A 22 16.52 18.55 7.81
CA ASN A 22 16.38 17.13 7.52
C ASN A 22 16.76 16.83 6.07
N GLN A 23 16.33 17.71 5.15
CA GLN A 23 16.63 17.56 3.74
C GLN A 23 16.85 18.91 3.07
N VAL A 24 17.88 18.98 2.23
CA VAL A 24 18.19 20.14 1.37
C VAL A 24 18.28 19.68 -0.06
N SER A 25 17.30 20.09 -0.88
CA SER A 25 17.22 19.74 -2.30
C SER A 25 17.59 20.92 -3.19
N VAL A 26 18.42 20.67 -4.22
CA VAL A 26 18.80 21.63 -5.25
C VAL A 26 18.30 21.14 -6.60
N TYR A 27 17.59 22.00 -7.31
CA TYR A 27 17.00 21.69 -8.61
C TYR A 27 17.66 22.50 -9.70
N SER A 28 17.71 21.97 -10.92
CA SER A 28 18.05 22.72 -12.14
C SER A 28 16.99 23.78 -12.45
N LEU A 29 17.24 24.63 -13.42
CA LEU A 29 16.25 25.59 -13.93
C LEU A 29 15.04 24.89 -14.59
N SER A 30 15.22 23.67 -15.08
CA SER A 30 14.15 22.82 -15.64
C SER A 30 13.35 22.06 -14.58
N GLY A 31 13.70 22.18 -13.28
CA GLY A 31 13.01 21.48 -12.19
C GLY A 31 13.55 20.07 -11.89
N THR A 32 14.63 19.63 -12.57
CA THR A 32 15.27 18.33 -12.30
C THR A 32 16.07 18.40 -11.01
N LEU A 33 15.95 17.42 -10.13
CA LEU A 33 16.74 17.30 -8.91
C LEU A 33 18.21 17.01 -9.28
N ILE A 34 19.12 17.87 -8.85
CA ILE A 34 20.57 17.74 -9.10
C ILE A 34 21.29 17.23 -7.85
N ARG A 35 20.91 17.77 -6.69
CA ARG A 35 21.53 17.40 -5.40
C ARG A 35 20.47 17.28 -4.35
N ASN A 36 20.58 16.21 -3.58
CA ASN A 36 19.84 16.04 -2.36
C ASN A 36 20.83 15.78 -1.22
N HIS A 37 20.75 16.58 -0.16
CA HIS A 37 21.48 16.34 1.09
C HIS A 37 20.47 16.06 2.18
N ASP A 38 20.55 14.89 2.76
CA ASP A 38 19.65 14.38 3.79
C ASP A 38 20.51 14.00 5.01
N VAL A 39 20.16 14.49 6.20
CA VAL A 39 20.94 14.21 7.43
C VAL A 39 20.95 12.72 7.80
N ASP A 40 19.96 11.97 7.34
CA ASP A 40 19.81 10.54 7.58
C ASP A 40 20.43 9.70 6.46
N ALA A 41 20.08 10.00 5.20
CA ALA A 41 20.45 9.22 4.01
C ALA A 41 21.71 9.74 3.29
N GLY A 42 22.33 10.82 3.80
CA GLY A 42 23.54 11.39 3.23
C GLY A 42 23.30 12.22 1.97
N MET A 43 24.37 12.53 1.29
CA MET A 43 24.35 13.33 0.07
C MET A 43 24.17 12.44 -1.17
N ARG A 44 23.34 12.89 -2.11
CA ARG A 44 23.25 12.36 -3.47
C ARG A 44 23.41 13.49 -4.47
N LEU A 45 24.29 13.32 -5.44
CA LEU A 45 24.47 14.21 -6.58
C LEU A 45 24.09 13.43 -7.84
N MET A 46 23.27 14.02 -8.70
CA MET A 46 22.73 13.38 -9.90
C MET A 46 22.99 14.25 -11.12
N LEU A 47 23.48 13.63 -12.18
CA LEU A 47 23.61 14.24 -13.50
C LEU A 47 22.64 13.55 -14.45
N ALA A 48 21.69 14.30 -14.99
CA ALA A 48 20.75 13.83 -15.99
C ALA A 48 21.08 14.41 -17.38
N ALA A 49 20.76 13.65 -18.43
CA ALA A 49 20.77 14.14 -19.81
C ALA A 49 19.67 15.20 -20.01
N PRO A 50 19.74 16.03 -21.07
CA PRO A 50 18.66 16.96 -21.42
C PRO A 50 17.31 16.28 -21.66
N SER A 51 17.30 15.01 -22.05
CA SER A 51 16.14 14.14 -22.24
C SER A 51 15.60 13.54 -20.93
N GLY A 52 16.25 13.81 -19.79
CA GLY A 52 15.82 13.38 -18.47
C GLY A 52 16.42 12.05 -17.98
N GLN A 53 17.16 11.31 -18.80
CA GLN A 53 17.81 10.06 -18.39
C GLN A 53 18.92 10.34 -17.37
N LEU A 54 19.02 9.50 -16.36
CA LEU A 54 20.08 9.55 -15.37
C LEU A 54 21.39 9.05 -15.98
N LEU A 55 22.40 9.92 -16.02
CA LEU A 55 23.73 9.59 -16.55
C LEU A 55 24.69 9.14 -15.45
N GLN A 56 24.71 9.87 -14.35
CA GLN A 56 25.69 9.65 -13.29
C GLN A 56 25.07 9.98 -11.92
N VAL A 57 25.48 9.21 -10.91
CA VAL A 57 25.10 9.42 -9.50
C VAL A 57 26.35 9.27 -8.64
N TRP A 58 26.48 10.15 -7.65
CA TRP A 58 27.43 10.02 -6.55
C TRP A 58 26.68 10.04 -5.22
N ASP A 59 27.14 9.27 -4.26
CA ASP A 59 26.54 9.23 -2.93
C ASP A 59 27.52 9.70 -1.83
N GLY A 60 27.01 9.77 -0.58
CA GLY A 60 27.76 10.24 0.59
C GLY A 60 28.92 9.32 1.00
N ARG A 61 28.95 8.06 0.55
CA ARG A 61 30.07 7.13 0.76
C ARG A 61 31.17 7.29 -0.27
N GLY A 62 31.00 8.19 -1.25
CA GLY A 62 31.91 8.35 -2.38
C GLY A 62 31.71 7.29 -3.47
N ALA A 63 30.64 6.52 -3.40
CA ALA A 63 30.30 5.58 -4.45
C ALA A 63 29.80 6.32 -5.70
N TYR A 64 30.05 5.74 -6.85
CA TYR A 64 29.74 6.28 -8.16
C TYR A 64 29.01 5.27 -9.01
N GLN A 65 27.98 5.76 -9.73
CA GLN A 65 27.25 4.98 -10.74
C GLN A 65 27.22 5.75 -12.06
N ARG A 66 27.36 5.04 -13.18
CA ARG A 66 27.21 5.57 -14.54
C ARG A 66 26.29 4.68 -15.36
N HIS A 67 25.38 5.31 -16.09
CA HIS A 67 24.46 4.65 -17.00
C HIS A 67 24.82 5.03 -18.43
N ASP A 68 25.08 4.03 -19.27
CA ASP A 68 25.33 4.20 -20.70
C ASP A 68 24.06 3.85 -21.49
N TYR A 69 23.81 4.61 -22.56
CA TYR A 69 22.61 4.50 -23.38
C TYR A 69 22.97 4.32 -24.85
N ASP A 70 22.12 3.66 -25.63
CA ASP A 70 22.23 3.58 -27.08
C ASP A 70 21.61 4.84 -27.76
N ASP A 71 21.69 4.91 -29.10
CA ASP A 71 21.18 6.01 -29.91
C ASP A 71 19.65 6.18 -29.79
N LEU A 72 18.92 5.15 -29.35
CA LEU A 72 17.49 5.19 -29.03
C LEU A 72 17.23 5.54 -27.56
N GLN A 73 18.28 5.96 -26.84
CA GLN A 73 18.23 6.34 -25.43
C GLN A 73 17.75 5.21 -24.49
N ARG A 74 18.01 3.95 -24.88
CA ARG A 74 17.77 2.78 -24.04
C ARG A 74 19.02 2.46 -23.23
N PRO A 75 18.92 2.09 -21.94
CA PRO A 75 20.09 1.73 -21.13
C PRO A 75 20.75 0.45 -21.70
N VAL A 76 22.06 0.48 -21.89
CA VAL A 76 22.84 -0.65 -22.41
C VAL A 76 23.88 -1.16 -21.42
N ALA A 77 24.32 -0.32 -20.48
CA ALA A 77 25.21 -0.76 -19.41
C ALA A 77 25.07 0.14 -18.17
N VAL A 78 25.32 -0.47 -17.01
CA VAL A 78 25.47 0.24 -15.74
C VAL A 78 26.84 -0.11 -15.17
N PHE A 79 27.56 0.94 -14.78
CA PHE A 79 28.87 0.85 -14.15
C PHE A 79 28.78 1.34 -12.70
N GLU A 80 29.46 0.64 -11.82
CA GLU A 80 29.56 1.00 -10.41
C GLU A 80 31.02 1.05 -9.95
N GLN A 81 31.29 1.93 -9.00
CA GLN A 81 32.58 2.05 -8.36
C GLN A 81 32.38 2.39 -6.88
N ALA A 82 32.92 1.61 -6.00
CA ALA A 82 33.04 1.96 -4.58
C ALA A 82 34.18 2.97 -4.38
N ALA A 83 34.17 3.69 -3.26
CA ALA A 83 35.18 4.73 -3.00
C ALA A 83 36.62 4.21 -2.94
N ASP A 84 36.81 2.95 -2.59
CA ASP A 84 38.10 2.26 -2.48
C ASP A 84 38.54 1.54 -3.78
N GLU A 85 37.70 1.56 -4.83
CA GLU A 85 38.00 0.95 -6.11
C GLU A 85 38.71 1.95 -7.06
N GLU A 86 39.68 1.49 -7.79
CA GLU A 86 40.45 2.33 -8.74
C GLU A 86 39.65 2.64 -10.02
N ARG A 87 38.75 1.77 -10.43
CA ARG A 87 37.99 1.90 -11.68
C ARG A 87 36.55 1.38 -11.54
N PRO A 88 35.60 1.97 -12.29
CA PRO A 88 34.24 1.44 -12.32
C PRO A 88 34.18 0.07 -12.99
N ARG A 89 33.39 -0.84 -12.43
CA ARG A 89 33.06 -2.16 -12.95
C ARG A 89 31.73 -2.15 -13.68
N CYS A 90 31.59 -2.87 -14.75
CA CYS A 90 30.34 -3.07 -15.46
C CYS A 90 29.47 -4.07 -14.71
N VAL A 91 28.47 -3.63 -14.01
CA VAL A 91 27.60 -4.48 -13.18
C VAL A 91 26.34 -4.93 -13.90
N GLU A 92 25.93 -4.21 -14.95
CA GLU A 92 24.81 -4.64 -15.79
C GLU A 92 25.11 -4.41 -17.28
N ARG A 93 24.60 -5.33 -18.11
CA ARG A 93 24.52 -5.19 -19.57
C ARG A 93 23.17 -5.57 -20.08
N LEU A 94 22.61 -4.73 -20.96
CA LEU A 94 21.29 -4.92 -21.52
C LEU A 94 21.42 -5.01 -23.05
N VAL A 95 20.83 -6.04 -23.63
CA VAL A 95 20.87 -6.31 -25.09
C VAL A 95 19.45 -6.26 -25.63
N TYR A 96 19.26 -5.47 -26.68
CA TYR A 96 17.97 -5.33 -27.35
C TYR A 96 17.98 -6.00 -28.72
N ALA A 97 16.86 -6.66 -29.07
CA ALA A 97 16.75 -7.33 -30.33
C ALA A 97 16.64 -6.36 -31.51
N THR A 98 17.38 -6.62 -32.58
CA THR A 98 17.20 -5.97 -33.86
C THR A 98 15.89 -6.44 -34.53
N PRO A 99 15.23 -5.66 -35.41
CA PRO A 99 13.94 -6.01 -36.00
C PRO A 99 14.07 -7.00 -37.18
N THR A 100 14.74 -8.14 -36.96
CA THR A 100 14.80 -9.24 -37.91
C THR A 100 13.48 -10.03 -37.99
N SER A 101 13.31 -10.86 -39.04
CA SER A 101 12.12 -11.71 -39.15
C SER A 101 11.98 -12.71 -38.01
N GLU A 102 13.11 -13.28 -37.54
CA GLU A 102 13.14 -14.16 -36.38
C GLU A 102 12.68 -13.48 -35.10
N HIS A 103 13.21 -12.30 -34.81
CA HIS A 103 12.82 -11.53 -33.63
C HIS A 103 11.38 -11.05 -33.68
N ARG A 104 10.86 -10.69 -34.89
CA ARG A 104 9.46 -10.32 -35.05
C ARG A 104 8.51 -11.48 -34.81
N ALA A 105 8.86 -12.69 -35.20
CA ALA A 105 8.05 -13.89 -34.96
C ALA A 105 7.80 -14.18 -33.47
N LEU A 106 8.68 -13.70 -32.61
CA LEU A 106 8.59 -13.82 -31.14
C LEU A 106 8.25 -12.50 -30.45
N ASN A 107 7.80 -11.48 -31.19
CA ASN A 107 7.53 -10.12 -30.73
C ASN A 107 8.71 -9.47 -29.98
N ARG A 108 9.96 -9.82 -30.29
CA ARG A 108 11.17 -9.33 -29.63
C ARG A 108 11.76 -8.06 -30.25
N GLY A 109 11.38 -7.70 -31.48
CA GLY A 109 11.95 -6.56 -32.22
C GLY A 109 11.96 -5.29 -31.42
N GLY A 110 13.14 -4.69 -31.18
CA GLY A 110 13.33 -3.49 -30.39
C GLY A 110 13.22 -3.68 -28.87
N ARG A 111 12.90 -4.87 -28.38
CA ARG A 111 12.74 -5.18 -26.94
C ARG A 111 14.01 -5.77 -26.35
N LEU A 112 14.11 -5.70 -25.03
CA LEU A 112 15.17 -6.33 -24.26
C LEU A 112 15.13 -7.84 -24.44
N VAL A 113 16.26 -8.46 -24.80
CA VAL A 113 16.37 -9.92 -24.99
C VAL A 113 17.33 -10.56 -24.01
N CYS A 114 18.28 -9.81 -23.47
CA CYS A 114 19.18 -10.28 -22.44
C CYS A 114 19.48 -9.14 -21.45
N HIS A 115 19.45 -9.45 -20.18
CA HIS A 115 19.91 -8.61 -19.09
C HIS A 115 20.91 -9.41 -18.26
N ALA A 116 22.16 -9.04 -18.33
CA ALA A 116 23.20 -9.49 -17.41
C ALA A 116 23.19 -8.52 -16.21
N ASP A 117 23.00 -9.04 -15.00
CA ASP A 117 22.92 -8.29 -13.74
C ASP A 117 23.85 -8.87 -12.67
N PRO A 118 23.95 -8.33 -11.46
CA PRO A 118 24.89 -8.83 -10.45
C PRO A 118 24.72 -10.31 -10.08
N ALA A 119 23.54 -10.89 -10.28
CA ALA A 119 23.26 -12.29 -9.95
C ALA A 119 23.49 -13.27 -11.12
N GLY A 120 23.56 -12.78 -12.35
CA GLY A 120 23.71 -13.61 -13.55
C GLY A 120 23.04 -13.03 -14.77
N THR A 121 22.45 -13.88 -15.63
CA THR A 121 21.75 -13.42 -16.84
C THR A 121 20.29 -13.80 -16.83
N GLN A 122 19.46 -12.92 -17.38
CA GLN A 122 18.05 -13.14 -17.65
C GLN A 122 17.80 -12.98 -19.15
N VAL A 123 17.36 -14.02 -19.81
CA VAL A 123 17.06 -14.04 -21.24
C VAL A 123 15.56 -14.04 -21.45
N PHE A 124 15.05 -13.07 -22.22
CA PHE A 124 13.65 -12.92 -22.58
C PHE A 124 13.42 -13.54 -23.97
N GLU A 125 12.85 -14.73 -23.99
CA GLU A 125 12.80 -15.55 -25.19
C GLU A 125 11.60 -15.25 -26.09
N ALA A 126 10.48 -14.79 -25.51
CA ALA A 126 9.28 -14.45 -26.26
C ALA A 126 8.42 -13.41 -25.51
N TYR A 127 7.73 -12.58 -26.29
CA TYR A 127 6.79 -11.57 -25.77
C TYR A 127 5.40 -11.76 -26.37
N GLY A 128 4.37 -11.44 -25.60
CA GLY A 128 3.00 -11.29 -26.09
C GLY A 128 2.82 -10.01 -26.92
N MET A 129 1.67 -9.90 -27.57
CA MET A 129 1.34 -8.72 -28.39
C MET A 129 1.30 -7.44 -27.56
N SER A 130 0.78 -7.50 -26.36
CA SER A 130 0.71 -6.41 -25.38
C SER A 130 2.03 -6.13 -24.64
N GLY A 131 3.08 -6.90 -24.90
CA GLY A 131 4.42 -6.68 -24.35
C GLY A 131 4.77 -7.49 -23.11
N GLN A 132 3.88 -8.35 -22.63
CA GLN A 132 4.18 -9.26 -21.53
C GLN A 132 5.24 -10.28 -21.92
N VAL A 133 6.10 -10.64 -20.99
CA VAL A 133 7.06 -11.73 -21.17
C VAL A 133 6.31 -13.06 -21.13
N LEU A 134 6.40 -13.86 -22.22
CA LEU A 134 5.80 -15.18 -22.28
C LEU A 134 6.76 -16.27 -21.82
N ARG A 135 8.06 -16.06 -21.98
CA ARG A 135 9.09 -17.01 -21.59
C ARG A 135 10.38 -16.30 -21.27
N GLN A 136 10.92 -16.59 -20.08
CA GLN A 136 12.24 -16.12 -19.66
C GLN A 136 13.07 -17.23 -19.06
N THR A 137 14.38 -17.14 -19.22
CA THR A 137 15.36 -18.06 -18.63
C THR A 137 16.36 -17.28 -17.79
N ARG A 138 16.49 -17.67 -16.52
CA ARG A 138 17.52 -17.17 -15.60
C ARG A 138 18.67 -18.15 -15.53
N ARG A 139 19.92 -17.65 -15.56
CA ARG A 139 21.14 -18.36 -15.18
C ARG A 139 21.85 -17.57 -14.10
N PHE A 140 22.34 -18.25 -13.06
CA PHE A 140 23.10 -17.60 -12.00
C PHE A 140 24.60 -17.62 -12.29
N ARG A 141 25.34 -16.73 -11.65
CA ARG A 141 26.79 -16.76 -11.67
C ARG A 141 27.29 -17.94 -10.88
N GLU A 142 28.34 -18.58 -11.34
CA GLU A 142 29.01 -19.68 -10.63
C GLU A 142 29.59 -19.21 -9.29
N ALA A 143 30.26 -18.07 -9.30
CA ALA A 143 30.80 -17.40 -8.13
C ALA A 143 30.04 -16.09 -7.85
N PRO A 144 29.15 -16.07 -6.84
CA PRO A 144 28.52 -14.84 -6.38
C PRO A 144 29.56 -13.93 -5.74
N GLY A 145 29.48 -12.63 -5.99
CA GLY A 145 30.42 -11.63 -5.50
C GLY A 145 30.48 -10.45 -6.46
N ASP A 146 31.58 -9.70 -6.43
CA ASP A 146 31.80 -8.58 -7.31
C ASP A 146 31.77 -8.97 -8.78
N VAL A 147 31.05 -8.20 -9.58
CA VAL A 147 30.84 -8.44 -11.00
C VAL A 147 31.52 -7.38 -11.84
N ASP A 148 32.13 -7.79 -12.95
CA ASP A 148 32.57 -6.93 -14.04
C ASP A 148 32.25 -7.66 -15.35
N TRP A 149 31.11 -7.35 -15.96
CA TRP A 149 30.61 -8.04 -17.14
C TRP A 149 31.45 -7.66 -18.37
N PRO A 150 32.09 -8.64 -19.04
CA PRO A 150 32.79 -8.40 -20.28
C PRO A 150 31.82 -8.06 -21.41
N LEU A 151 32.36 -7.53 -22.53
CA LEU A 151 31.55 -7.21 -23.71
C LEU A 151 31.16 -8.48 -24.50
N ALA A 152 32.11 -9.43 -24.63
CA ALA A 152 31.88 -10.62 -25.42
C ALA A 152 30.94 -11.59 -24.73
N GLN A 153 29.92 -12.05 -25.43
CA GLN A 153 28.89 -12.97 -24.88
C GLN A 153 29.51 -14.29 -24.40
N ALA A 154 30.54 -14.82 -25.10
CA ALA A 154 31.21 -16.06 -24.71
C ALA A 154 31.88 -15.92 -23.33
N ASP A 155 32.47 -14.77 -23.05
CA ASP A 155 33.13 -14.50 -21.76
C ASP A 155 32.11 -14.28 -20.66
N GLN A 156 30.91 -13.73 -20.99
CA GLN A 156 29.77 -13.65 -20.05
C GLN A 156 29.26 -15.06 -19.70
N ASP A 157 29.07 -15.90 -20.73
CA ASP A 157 28.57 -17.26 -20.55
C ASP A 157 29.52 -18.11 -19.71
N ALA A 158 30.84 -17.89 -19.79
CA ALA A 158 31.85 -18.57 -18.99
C ALA A 158 31.76 -18.24 -17.47
N GLN A 159 31.11 -17.15 -17.08
CA GLN A 159 30.86 -16.80 -15.66
C GLN A 159 29.61 -17.41 -15.06
N LEU A 160 28.79 -18.08 -15.89
CA LEU A 160 27.49 -18.59 -15.49
C LEU A 160 27.55 -20.10 -15.17
N ASP A 161 26.76 -20.50 -14.18
CA ASP A 161 26.58 -21.92 -13.89
C ASP A 161 25.84 -22.64 -15.04
N GLY A 162 25.87 -23.99 -15.02
CA GLY A 162 25.26 -24.82 -16.05
C GLY A 162 23.74 -24.91 -15.94
N GLU A 163 23.13 -24.57 -14.78
CA GLU A 163 21.68 -24.71 -14.57
C GLU A 163 20.92 -23.56 -15.23
N ARG A 164 19.79 -23.90 -15.85
CA ARG A 164 18.91 -22.97 -16.54
C ARG A 164 17.52 -23.04 -15.93
N TYR A 165 17.01 -21.90 -15.49
CA TYR A 165 15.71 -21.79 -14.84
C TYR A 165 14.74 -21.05 -15.75
N THR A 166 13.89 -21.80 -16.46
CA THR A 166 12.95 -21.26 -17.44
C THR A 166 11.55 -21.19 -16.87
N THR A 167 10.96 -20.01 -16.84
CA THR A 167 9.57 -19.76 -16.47
C THR A 167 8.76 -19.35 -17.70
N ARG A 168 7.51 -19.80 -17.81
CA ARG A 168 6.59 -19.51 -18.93
C ARG A 168 5.28 -18.99 -18.39
N TRP A 169 4.64 -18.12 -19.19
CA TRP A 169 3.31 -17.57 -18.88
C TRP A 169 2.40 -17.68 -20.09
N ILE A 170 1.12 -17.90 -19.83
CA ILE A 170 0.03 -17.79 -20.78
C ILE A 170 -0.92 -16.73 -20.23
N PHE A 171 -1.29 -15.77 -21.08
CA PHE A 171 -2.19 -14.68 -20.73
C PHE A 171 -3.47 -14.76 -21.57
N ASP A 172 -4.56 -14.22 -21.02
CA ASP A 172 -5.77 -13.97 -21.78
C ASP A 172 -5.65 -12.71 -22.67
N ALA A 173 -6.70 -12.36 -23.38
CA ALA A 173 -6.72 -11.21 -24.27
C ALA A 173 -6.66 -9.86 -23.54
N LEU A 174 -7.03 -9.82 -22.28
CA LEU A 174 -6.98 -8.62 -21.41
C LEU A 174 -5.65 -8.49 -20.65
N GLY A 175 -4.75 -9.49 -20.80
CA GLY A 175 -3.47 -9.56 -20.14
C GLY A 175 -3.51 -10.33 -18.80
N GLY A 176 -4.62 -11.01 -18.48
CA GLY A 176 -4.79 -11.90 -17.36
C GLY A 176 -3.93 -13.14 -17.42
N THR A 177 -3.18 -13.46 -16.34
CA THR A 177 -2.39 -14.70 -16.31
C THR A 177 -3.31 -15.92 -16.20
N LEU A 178 -3.41 -16.70 -17.27
CA LEU A 178 -4.15 -17.96 -17.26
C LEU A 178 -3.32 -19.09 -16.68
N GLU A 179 -2.03 -19.11 -17.01
CA GLU A 179 -1.11 -20.12 -16.50
C GLU A 179 0.30 -19.56 -16.34
N GLN A 180 0.98 -19.99 -15.29
CA GLN A 180 2.41 -19.82 -15.10
C GLN A 180 3.03 -21.18 -14.84
N VAL A 181 4.03 -21.56 -15.64
CA VAL A 181 4.83 -22.77 -15.42
C VAL A 181 6.20 -22.35 -14.90
N ASP A 182 6.54 -22.81 -13.71
CA ASP A 182 7.81 -22.49 -13.05
C ASP A 182 9.00 -23.25 -13.65
N ALA A 183 10.19 -22.94 -13.17
CA ALA A 183 11.43 -23.53 -13.67
C ALA A 183 11.60 -25.03 -13.36
N LYS A 184 10.76 -25.59 -12.50
CA LYS A 184 10.72 -27.03 -12.19
C LYS A 184 9.60 -27.77 -12.93
N GLY A 185 8.75 -27.03 -13.66
CA GLY A 185 7.68 -27.58 -14.48
C GLY A 185 6.34 -27.66 -13.77
N ASN A 186 6.16 -26.99 -12.62
CA ASN A 186 4.86 -26.92 -11.98
C ASN A 186 4.07 -25.74 -12.53
N GLY A 187 2.80 -25.96 -12.84
CA GLY A 187 1.87 -24.98 -13.40
C GLY A 187 0.95 -24.39 -12.34
N ARG A 188 0.75 -23.07 -12.36
CA ARG A 188 -0.32 -22.38 -11.65
C ARG A 188 -1.35 -21.96 -12.66
N GLN A 189 -2.61 -22.36 -12.45
CA GLN A 189 -3.71 -22.12 -13.37
C GLN A 189 -4.76 -21.24 -12.69
N PHE A 190 -5.11 -20.15 -13.35
CA PHE A 190 -6.07 -19.15 -12.86
C PHE A 190 -7.30 -19.17 -13.77
N ALA A 191 -8.48 -19.13 -13.16
CA ALA A 191 -9.73 -18.97 -13.87
C ALA A 191 -10.44 -17.71 -13.36
N TYR A 192 -10.98 -16.93 -14.28
CA TYR A 192 -11.63 -15.65 -14.00
C TYR A 192 -13.13 -15.70 -14.28
N GLY A 193 -13.90 -14.84 -13.63
CA GLY A 193 -15.27 -14.55 -13.96
C GLY A 193 -15.37 -13.63 -15.16
N LEU A 194 -16.59 -13.36 -15.62
CA LEU A 194 -16.88 -12.36 -16.68
C LEU A 194 -16.55 -10.93 -16.24
N ASP A 195 -16.53 -10.70 -14.93
CA ASP A 195 -16.15 -9.48 -14.25
C ASP A 195 -14.62 -9.29 -14.13
N GLY A 196 -13.83 -10.27 -14.61
CA GLY A 196 -12.39 -10.28 -14.52
C GLY A 196 -11.85 -10.70 -13.15
N GLN A 197 -12.70 -10.98 -12.15
CA GLN A 197 -12.26 -11.40 -10.83
C GLN A 197 -11.84 -12.87 -10.82
N THR A 198 -10.83 -13.22 -10.01
CA THR A 198 -10.36 -14.60 -9.85
C THR A 198 -11.47 -15.48 -9.28
N LYS A 199 -11.73 -16.61 -9.89
CA LYS A 199 -12.78 -17.55 -9.51
C LYS A 199 -12.23 -18.82 -8.88
N HIS A 200 -11.25 -19.45 -9.53
CA HIS A 200 -10.60 -20.68 -9.09
C HIS A 200 -9.11 -20.58 -9.31
N ILE A 201 -8.34 -21.32 -8.50
CA ILE A 201 -6.89 -21.46 -8.67
C ILE A 201 -6.52 -22.92 -8.46
N HIS A 202 -5.76 -23.47 -9.43
CA HIS A 202 -5.26 -24.84 -9.38
C HIS A 202 -3.74 -24.85 -9.54
N LEU A 203 -3.11 -25.87 -8.99
CA LEU A 203 -1.73 -26.26 -9.25
C LEU A 203 -1.72 -27.55 -10.07
N ALA A 204 -0.98 -27.55 -11.17
CA ALA A 204 -0.64 -28.72 -11.96
C ALA A 204 0.82 -29.05 -11.67
N LEU A 205 1.06 -30.01 -10.80
CA LEU A 205 2.40 -30.33 -10.34
C LEU A 205 3.14 -31.19 -11.36
N LYS A 206 4.48 -31.10 -11.39
CA LYS A 206 5.32 -31.90 -12.29
C LYS A 206 5.10 -33.40 -12.11
N SER A 207 4.72 -33.84 -10.92
CA SER A 207 4.33 -35.23 -10.61
C SER A 207 3.10 -35.72 -11.42
N GLY A 208 2.37 -34.79 -12.07
CA GLY A 208 1.09 -35.06 -12.72
C GLY A 208 -0.11 -34.85 -11.79
N ALA A 209 0.12 -34.61 -10.50
CA ALA A 209 -0.94 -34.33 -9.56
C ALA A 209 -1.55 -32.95 -9.84
N ARG A 210 -2.88 -32.85 -9.76
CA ARG A 210 -3.61 -31.58 -9.80
C ARG A 210 -4.17 -31.30 -8.42
N LYS A 211 -3.76 -30.18 -7.82
CA LYS A 211 -4.20 -29.73 -6.50
C LYS A 211 -5.06 -28.48 -6.65
N THR A 212 -6.16 -28.43 -5.95
CA THR A 212 -6.97 -27.21 -5.83
C THR A 212 -6.37 -26.32 -4.75
N VAL A 213 -6.11 -25.06 -5.08
CA VAL A 213 -5.68 -24.04 -4.13
C VAL A 213 -6.90 -23.27 -3.64
N ILE A 214 -7.66 -22.73 -4.58
CA ILE A 214 -8.92 -22.06 -4.35
C ILE A 214 -10.01 -22.75 -5.17
N ASP A 215 -10.98 -23.31 -4.48
CA ASP A 215 -12.16 -23.88 -5.09
C ASP A 215 -13.14 -22.79 -5.54
N ARG A 216 -13.30 -21.74 -4.72
CA ARG A 216 -14.23 -20.65 -5.03
C ARG A 216 -13.91 -19.38 -4.25
N TYR A 217 -14.00 -18.23 -4.94
CA TYR A 217 -14.15 -16.91 -4.34
C TYR A 217 -15.59 -16.39 -4.46
N VAL A 218 -16.04 -15.64 -3.45
CA VAL A 218 -17.24 -14.80 -3.47
C VAL A 218 -16.81 -13.39 -3.08
N TYR A 219 -17.27 -12.42 -3.86
CA TYR A 219 -16.93 -11.02 -3.68
C TYR A 219 -18.18 -10.21 -3.31
N ASN A 220 -17.99 -9.14 -2.54
CA ASN A 220 -19.05 -8.17 -2.29
C ASN A 220 -19.16 -7.18 -3.47
N ALA A 221 -20.11 -6.26 -3.39
CA ALA A 221 -20.33 -5.23 -4.44
C ALA A 221 -19.16 -4.25 -4.62
N ALA A 222 -18.27 -4.13 -3.62
CA ALA A 222 -17.06 -3.32 -3.69
C ALA A 222 -15.84 -4.10 -4.23
N GLY A 223 -16.01 -5.36 -4.64
CA GLY A 223 -14.93 -6.22 -5.15
C GLY A 223 -14.06 -6.85 -4.07
N GLN A 224 -14.42 -6.71 -2.78
CA GLN A 224 -13.67 -7.32 -1.69
C GLN A 224 -14.09 -8.78 -1.51
N VAL A 225 -13.11 -9.67 -1.21
CA VAL A 225 -13.38 -11.09 -1.00
C VAL A 225 -14.12 -11.30 0.32
N GLU A 226 -15.39 -11.72 0.25
CA GLU A 226 -16.19 -12.12 1.43
C GLU A 226 -15.98 -13.59 1.82
N THR A 227 -15.81 -14.45 0.82
CA THR A 227 -15.60 -15.89 1.07
C THR A 227 -14.52 -16.43 0.15
N ALA A 228 -13.57 -17.14 0.74
CA ALA A 228 -12.62 -17.97 0.03
C ALA A 228 -12.76 -19.42 0.49
N ARG A 229 -13.08 -20.34 -0.43
CA ARG A 229 -13.08 -21.77 -0.18
C ARG A 229 -11.75 -22.33 -0.62
N LEU A 230 -10.94 -22.80 0.33
CA LEU A 230 -9.62 -23.37 0.11
C LEU A 230 -9.72 -24.84 -0.31
N GLY A 231 -8.68 -25.32 -1.02
CA GLY A 231 -8.63 -26.68 -1.53
C GLY A 231 -8.52 -27.76 -0.46
N ASN A 232 -8.09 -27.41 0.74
CA ASN A 232 -8.04 -28.33 1.90
C ASN A 232 -9.35 -28.39 2.70
N GLY A 233 -10.47 -27.93 2.15
CA GLY A 233 -11.77 -27.98 2.84
C GLY A 233 -11.99 -26.90 3.91
N VAL A 234 -11.13 -25.89 3.98
CA VAL A 234 -11.31 -24.73 4.86
C VAL A 234 -12.06 -23.62 4.10
N SER A 235 -13.00 -22.98 4.77
CA SER A 235 -13.64 -21.76 4.30
C SER A 235 -13.17 -20.57 5.13
N SER A 236 -12.70 -19.53 4.46
CA SER A 236 -12.35 -18.23 5.05
C SER A 236 -13.45 -17.22 4.72
N LEU A 237 -14.00 -16.56 5.73
CA LEU A 237 -15.04 -15.53 5.63
C LEU A 237 -14.50 -14.19 6.12
N ALA A 238 -14.67 -13.15 5.34
CA ALA A 238 -14.40 -11.78 5.76
C ALA A 238 -15.70 -10.97 5.75
N ALA A 239 -15.97 -10.25 6.81
CA ALA A 239 -17.08 -9.31 6.90
C ALA A 239 -16.53 -7.88 6.98
N TYR A 240 -17.19 -6.97 6.28
CA TYR A 240 -16.77 -5.58 6.14
C TYR A 240 -17.85 -4.64 6.68
N ARG A 241 -17.43 -3.52 7.20
CA ARG A 241 -18.33 -2.47 7.69
C ARG A 241 -18.93 -1.74 6.50
N PRO A 242 -20.24 -1.54 6.44
CA PRO A 242 -20.87 -0.87 5.30
C PRO A 242 -20.56 0.63 5.23
N GLU A 243 -20.20 1.27 6.36
CA GLU A 243 -19.96 2.69 6.45
C GLU A 243 -18.60 3.16 5.90
N ASP A 244 -17.58 2.30 5.92
CA ASP A 244 -16.22 2.65 5.49
C ASP A 244 -15.47 1.53 4.76
N GLY A 245 -16.12 0.37 4.57
CA GLY A 245 -15.53 -0.79 3.89
C GLY A 245 -14.45 -1.53 4.69
N ARG A 246 -14.19 -1.15 5.96
CA ARG A 246 -13.16 -1.79 6.78
C ARG A 246 -13.61 -3.17 7.27
N MET A 247 -12.66 -4.10 7.27
CA MET A 247 -12.92 -5.47 7.72
C MET A 247 -13.16 -5.50 9.24
N ASN A 248 -14.35 -5.95 9.68
CA ASN A 248 -14.68 -6.10 11.09
C ASN A 248 -14.55 -7.52 11.61
N ARG A 249 -14.51 -8.52 10.72
CA ARG A 249 -14.33 -9.91 11.09
C ARG A 249 -13.61 -10.70 10.01
N LEU A 250 -12.69 -11.56 10.43
CA LEU A 250 -12.05 -12.56 9.58
C LEU A 250 -12.15 -13.93 10.28
N MET A 251 -12.85 -14.88 9.68
CA MET A 251 -13.10 -16.19 10.28
C MET A 251 -12.69 -17.30 9.32
N ALA A 252 -12.06 -18.34 9.83
CA ALA A 252 -11.77 -19.54 9.06
C ALA A 252 -12.24 -20.80 9.83
N TYR A 253 -12.85 -21.74 9.12
CA TYR A 253 -13.37 -22.98 9.70
C TYR A 253 -13.30 -24.12 8.70
N ARG A 254 -13.24 -25.36 9.21
CA ARG A 254 -13.41 -26.57 8.39
C ARG A 254 -14.86 -26.69 7.97
N GLN A 255 -15.11 -27.02 6.72
CA GLN A 255 -16.50 -27.13 6.20
C GLN A 255 -17.32 -28.19 6.90
N ASN A 256 -16.70 -29.27 7.39
CA ASN A 256 -17.35 -30.33 8.17
C ASN A 256 -17.56 -29.96 9.66
N GLU A 257 -16.89 -28.91 10.16
CA GLU A 257 -16.91 -28.47 11.56
C GLU A 257 -17.11 -26.95 11.70
N PRO A 258 -18.17 -26.35 11.14
CA PRO A 258 -18.30 -24.88 11.11
C PRO A 258 -18.48 -24.24 12.49
N ALA A 259 -18.91 -25.05 13.50
CA ALA A 259 -19.07 -24.59 14.89
C ALA A 259 -17.74 -24.45 15.65
N ALA A 260 -16.62 -25.02 15.12
CA ALA A 260 -15.30 -24.97 15.72
C ALA A 260 -14.35 -24.19 14.80
N PRO A 261 -14.36 -22.86 14.81
CA PRO A 261 -13.50 -22.07 13.94
C PRO A 261 -12.03 -22.28 14.28
N LEU A 262 -11.19 -22.32 13.24
CA LEU A 262 -9.73 -22.33 13.37
C LEU A 262 -9.20 -20.94 13.73
N GLN A 263 -9.87 -19.90 13.23
CA GLN A 263 -9.59 -18.48 13.44
C GLN A 263 -10.92 -17.71 13.45
N ASP A 264 -11.09 -16.76 14.38
CA ASP A 264 -12.23 -15.81 14.39
C ASP A 264 -11.73 -14.45 14.92
N LEU A 265 -11.06 -13.69 14.06
CA LEU A 265 -10.52 -12.38 14.34
C LEU A 265 -11.61 -11.31 14.22
N ARG A 266 -11.80 -10.51 15.26
CA ARG A 266 -12.74 -9.39 15.29
C ARG A 266 -12.02 -8.09 15.59
N TYR A 267 -12.29 -7.09 14.77
CA TYR A 267 -11.63 -5.79 14.77
C TYR A 267 -12.58 -4.71 15.24
N ASP A 268 -12.16 -3.94 16.22
CA ASP A 268 -12.81 -2.69 16.62
C ASP A 268 -11.88 -1.53 16.21
N TYR A 269 -12.46 -0.45 15.71
CA TYR A 269 -11.72 0.71 15.22
C TYR A 269 -12.05 1.95 16.05
N ASP A 270 -11.12 2.89 16.08
CA ASP A 270 -11.39 4.24 16.57
C ASP A 270 -12.14 5.07 15.49
N PRO A 271 -12.58 6.30 15.79
CA PRO A 271 -13.33 7.11 14.83
C PRO A 271 -12.57 7.51 13.56
N VAL A 272 -11.24 7.44 13.55
CA VAL A 272 -10.40 7.74 12.39
C VAL A 272 -9.94 6.50 11.63
N GLY A 273 -10.28 5.31 12.16
CA GLY A 273 -10.04 4.04 11.50
C GLY A 273 -8.78 3.30 11.96
N ASN A 274 -8.11 3.70 13.04
CA ASN A 274 -7.06 2.86 13.61
C ASN A 274 -7.67 1.67 14.35
N VAL A 275 -7.03 0.51 14.25
CA VAL A 275 -7.45 -0.69 14.99
C VAL A 275 -7.24 -0.47 16.49
N SER A 276 -8.31 -0.32 17.23
CA SER A 276 -8.28 -0.11 18.69
C SER A 276 -8.28 -1.41 19.47
N LYS A 277 -8.87 -2.49 18.89
CA LYS A 277 -8.94 -3.80 19.52
C LYS A 277 -9.01 -4.92 18.49
N LEU A 278 -8.32 -6.00 18.79
CA LEU A 278 -8.37 -7.26 18.05
C LEU A 278 -8.68 -8.39 19.02
N ARG A 279 -9.61 -9.28 18.67
CA ARG A 279 -9.97 -10.47 19.46
C ARG A 279 -9.99 -11.69 18.57
N ASP A 280 -9.30 -12.75 18.96
CA ASP A 280 -9.46 -14.06 18.32
C ASP A 280 -10.39 -14.91 19.17
N GLN A 281 -11.66 -15.07 18.72
CA GLN A 281 -12.68 -15.84 19.45
C GLN A 281 -12.55 -17.36 19.26
N ALA A 282 -11.73 -17.81 18.31
CA ALA A 282 -11.41 -19.22 18.15
C ALA A 282 -10.45 -19.73 19.24
N GLN A 283 -9.75 -18.83 19.91
CA GLN A 283 -8.79 -19.19 20.95
C GLN A 283 -9.45 -19.18 22.32
N PRO A 284 -9.43 -20.29 23.06
CA PRO A 284 -9.99 -20.36 24.40
C PRO A 284 -9.22 -19.45 25.38
N ALA A 285 -9.94 -18.91 26.34
CA ALA A 285 -9.33 -18.26 27.48
C ALA A 285 -8.53 -19.28 28.31
N GLN A 286 -7.32 -18.89 28.69
CA GLN A 286 -6.46 -19.68 29.58
C GLN A 286 -6.34 -19.01 30.94
N TRP A 287 -5.96 -19.74 31.97
CA TRP A 287 -5.72 -19.20 33.29
C TRP A 287 -4.27 -19.46 33.70
N SER A 288 -3.54 -18.40 33.98
CA SER A 288 -2.15 -18.47 34.44
C SER A 288 -2.01 -17.64 35.72
N HIS A 289 -1.53 -18.25 36.83
CA HIS A 289 -1.32 -17.57 38.10
C HIS A 289 -2.55 -16.77 38.58
N ASN A 290 -3.75 -17.36 38.55
CA ASN A 290 -5.04 -16.73 38.87
C ASN A 290 -5.43 -15.54 37.98
N THR A 291 -4.75 -15.35 36.88
CA THR A 291 -5.05 -14.30 35.87
C THR A 291 -5.59 -14.93 34.60
N GLN A 292 -6.69 -14.40 34.11
CA GLN A 292 -7.23 -14.83 32.82
C GLN A 292 -6.36 -14.29 31.68
N VAL A 293 -5.92 -15.18 30.79
CA VAL A 293 -5.15 -14.87 29.57
C VAL A 293 -6.04 -15.08 28.36
N ASN A 294 -6.52 -13.98 27.78
CA ASN A 294 -7.40 -13.98 26.63
C ASN A 294 -6.64 -13.69 25.34
N ALA A 295 -7.11 -14.21 24.21
CA ALA A 295 -6.64 -13.81 22.89
C ALA A 295 -7.26 -12.45 22.48
N ALA A 296 -7.02 -11.43 23.28
CA ALA A 296 -7.50 -10.07 23.07
C ALA A 296 -6.31 -9.10 23.14
N TYR A 297 -6.24 -8.23 22.16
CA TYR A 297 -5.19 -7.24 21.99
C TYR A 297 -5.84 -5.86 21.94
N CYS A 298 -5.36 -4.91 22.72
CA CYS A 298 -5.87 -3.54 22.72
C CYS A 298 -4.74 -2.59 22.41
N TYR A 299 -5.05 -1.52 21.65
CA TYR A 299 -4.10 -0.56 21.13
C TYR A 299 -4.56 0.86 21.46
N GLN A 300 -3.62 1.71 21.80
CA GLN A 300 -3.84 3.14 22.04
C GLN A 300 -2.85 3.95 21.22
N TYR A 301 -3.31 5.08 20.74
CA TYR A 301 -2.57 5.95 19.84
C TYR A 301 -2.51 7.38 20.40
N ASP A 302 -1.50 8.14 19.99
CA ASP A 302 -1.41 9.57 20.25
C ASP A 302 -2.18 10.38 19.18
N SER A 303 -2.07 11.73 19.27
CA SER A 303 -2.71 12.65 18.32
C SER A 303 -2.11 12.61 16.91
N LEU A 304 -0.95 11.98 16.71
CA LEU A 304 -0.31 11.73 15.43
C LEU A 304 -0.59 10.30 14.93
N TYR A 305 -1.47 9.58 15.62
CA TYR A 305 -1.83 8.19 15.36
C TYR A 305 -0.68 7.18 15.54
N GLN A 306 0.38 7.55 16.27
CA GLN A 306 1.47 6.65 16.63
C GLN A 306 1.01 5.73 17.79
N LEU A 307 1.39 4.45 17.74
CA LEU A 307 1.04 3.45 18.76
C LEU A 307 1.76 3.75 20.08
N THR A 308 1.04 4.13 21.13
CA THR A 308 1.61 4.45 22.46
C THR A 308 1.49 3.32 23.46
N GLN A 309 0.47 2.45 23.32
CA GLN A 309 0.30 1.29 24.20
C GLN A 309 -0.30 0.13 23.43
N ALA A 310 0.20 -1.07 23.75
CA ALA A 310 -0.39 -2.34 23.28
C ALA A 310 -0.47 -3.34 24.42
N THR A 311 -1.57 -4.09 24.48
CA THR A 311 -1.73 -5.23 25.37
C THR A 311 -2.02 -6.50 24.57
N GLY A 312 -1.69 -7.65 25.14
CA GLY A 312 -1.95 -8.93 24.49
C GLY A 312 -1.42 -10.10 25.34
N ARG A 313 -1.17 -11.23 24.69
CA ARG A 313 -0.57 -12.39 25.33
C ARG A 313 0.75 -12.79 24.68
N GLU A 314 1.62 -13.39 25.48
CA GLU A 314 2.94 -13.86 25.06
C GLU A 314 3.32 -15.17 25.72
N SER A 315 4.36 -15.84 25.20
CA SER A 315 5.00 -16.98 25.87
C SER A 315 5.73 -16.52 27.14
N THR A 316 5.65 -17.32 28.22
CA THR A 316 6.44 -17.07 29.44
C THR A 316 7.94 -17.18 29.19
N VAL A 317 8.36 -17.83 28.10
CA VAL A 317 9.75 -17.94 27.63
C VAL A 317 9.97 -16.99 26.43
N ALA A 318 9.53 -15.74 26.57
CA ALA A 318 9.69 -14.73 25.50
C ALA A 318 11.19 -14.42 25.28
N ALA A 319 11.62 -14.44 24.03
CA ALA A 319 12.96 -14.02 23.67
C ALA A 319 13.00 -12.49 23.52
N ILE A 320 13.86 -11.84 24.31
CA ILE A 320 14.15 -10.39 24.20
C ILE A 320 15.09 -10.09 23.02
N THR A 321 15.66 -11.14 22.43
CA THR A 321 16.70 -11.11 21.39
C THR A 321 16.11 -11.25 19.99
N PRO A 322 16.91 -11.07 18.91
CA PRO A 322 16.53 -11.44 17.55
C PRO A 322 16.07 -12.88 17.37
N ALA A 323 16.38 -13.78 18.31
CA ALA A 323 15.94 -15.18 18.26
C ALA A 323 14.42 -15.32 18.41
N LEU A 324 13.89 -16.42 17.90
CA LEU A 324 12.51 -16.82 18.18
C LEU A 324 12.37 -17.27 19.65
N PRO A 325 11.20 -17.05 20.29
CA PRO A 325 10.92 -17.65 21.59
C PRO A 325 10.93 -19.17 21.48
N ALA A 326 11.07 -19.85 22.62
CA ALA A 326 11.00 -21.30 22.65
C ALA A 326 9.68 -21.81 22.05
N ARG A 327 9.78 -22.87 21.25
CA ARG A 327 8.64 -23.49 20.61
C ARG A 327 7.74 -24.19 21.64
N ILE A 328 6.45 -23.95 21.56
CA ILE A 328 5.43 -24.66 22.34
C ILE A 328 4.96 -25.90 21.54
N SER A 329 4.81 -27.04 22.17
CA SER A 329 4.18 -28.21 21.55
C SER A 329 2.66 -28.13 21.63
N PHE A 330 1.95 -28.56 20.57
CA PHE A 330 0.49 -28.63 20.60
C PHE A 330 0.02 -29.63 21.67
N GLY A 331 -1.15 -29.37 22.24
CA GLY A 331 -1.76 -30.21 23.26
C GLY A 331 -1.13 -30.06 24.65
N SER A 332 -0.18 -29.13 24.83
CA SER A 332 0.28 -28.78 26.17
C SER A 332 -0.86 -28.20 26.98
N THR A 333 -1.25 -28.86 28.05
CA THR A 333 -2.26 -28.40 29.01
C THR A 333 -1.68 -27.42 30.04
N ASP A 334 -0.39 -27.10 29.94
CA ASP A 334 0.27 -26.19 30.87
C ASP A 334 -0.15 -24.75 30.61
N ALA A 335 -1.15 -24.31 31.39
CA ALA A 335 -1.64 -22.92 31.37
C ALA A 335 -0.55 -21.89 31.76
N GLY A 336 0.58 -22.33 32.33
CA GLY A 336 1.72 -21.49 32.68
C GLY A 336 2.58 -21.06 31.48
N LEU A 337 2.33 -21.60 30.27
CA LEU A 337 3.13 -21.28 29.09
C LEU A 337 2.82 -19.92 28.45
N CYS A 338 1.64 -19.34 28.76
CA CYS A 338 1.23 -18.03 28.27
C CYS A 338 0.89 -17.07 29.41
N ARG A 339 1.19 -15.78 29.22
CA ARG A 339 0.87 -14.70 30.14
C ARG A 339 0.42 -13.45 29.37
N ASN A 340 -0.26 -12.52 30.04
CA ASN A 340 -0.58 -11.22 29.45
C ASN A 340 0.67 -10.32 29.49
N TYR A 341 0.72 -9.35 28.55
CA TYR A 341 1.73 -8.29 28.56
C TYR A 341 1.08 -6.93 28.31
N THR A 342 1.80 -5.88 28.69
CA THR A 342 1.57 -4.50 28.26
C THR A 342 2.88 -3.93 27.75
N GLN A 343 2.84 -3.33 26.55
CA GLN A 343 3.95 -2.56 25.99
C GLN A 343 3.57 -1.08 25.96
N HIS A 344 4.53 -0.22 26.35
CA HIS A 344 4.40 1.23 26.23
C HIS A 344 5.52 1.74 25.34
N TYR A 345 5.14 2.63 24.42
CA TYR A 345 6.02 3.22 23.41
C TYR A 345 6.08 4.74 23.64
N ALA A 346 7.27 5.30 23.61
CA ALA A 346 7.50 6.74 23.70
C ALA A 346 8.32 7.20 22.50
N TYR A 347 7.90 8.29 21.90
CA TYR A 347 8.51 8.87 20.69
C TYR A 347 8.99 10.29 20.96
N ASP A 348 9.98 10.75 20.18
CA ASP A 348 10.38 12.15 20.11
C ASP A 348 9.54 12.92 19.08
N GLU A 349 9.77 14.23 18.93
CA GLU A 349 9.07 15.09 17.96
C GLU A 349 9.40 14.76 16.49
N GLY A 350 10.45 13.97 16.21
CA GLY A 350 10.78 13.43 14.90
C GLY A 350 10.17 12.04 14.65
N GLY A 351 9.35 11.53 15.58
CA GLY A 351 8.74 10.21 15.52
C GLY A 351 9.69 9.07 15.85
N ASN A 352 10.92 9.34 16.31
CA ASN A 352 11.83 8.25 16.70
C ASN A 352 11.35 7.60 17.98
N LEU A 353 11.30 6.27 18.00
CA LEU A 353 11.09 5.53 19.25
C LEU A 353 12.27 5.81 20.21
N THR A 354 11.98 6.41 21.35
CA THR A 354 12.98 6.70 22.40
C THR A 354 12.97 5.66 23.49
N ARG A 355 11.81 5.05 23.76
CA ARG A 355 11.67 4.02 24.81
C ARG A 355 10.57 3.02 24.48
N LEU A 356 10.90 1.73 24.62
CA LEU A 356 9.95 0.62 24.72
C LEU A 356 10.01 0.06 26.15
N ARG A 357 8.90 0.11 26.88
CA ARG A 357 8.74 -0.57 28.17
C ARG A 357 7.80 -1.75 28.01
N HIS A 358 8.29 -2.95 28.26
CA HIS A 358 7.52 -4.19 28.23
C HIS A 358 7.27 -4.69 29.66
N VAL A 359 5.99 -4.88 30.01
CA VAL A 359 5.54 -5.28 31.34
C VAL A 359 4.68 -6.55 31.21
N PRO A 360 5.23 -7.72 31.49
CA PRO A 360 4.45 -8.95 31.55
C PRO A 360 3.61 -9.02 32.86
N SER A 361 2.50 -9.74 32.82
CA SER A 361 1.66 -9.95 34.02
C SER A 361 2.34 -10.80 35.11
N SER A 362 3.38 -11.55 34.76
CA SER A 362 4.20 -12.34 35.69
C SER A 362 5.65 -12.41 35.18
N GLY A 363 6.62 -12.52 36.09
CA GLY A 363 8.05 -12.53 35.72
C GLY A 363 8.64 -11.14 35.52
N VAL A 364 9.82 -11.06 34.92
CA VAL A 364 10.58 -9.82 34.77
C VAL A 364 10.25 -9.17 33.42
N GLY A 365 9.88 -7.89 33.48
CA GLY A 365 9.76 -7.04 32.30
C GLY A 365 11.13 -6.48 31.87
N TYR A 366 11.13 -5.74 30.76
CA TYR A 366 12.31 -5.03 30.28
C TYR A 366 11.97 -3.64 29.77
N THR A 367 12.96 -2.78 29.78
CA THR A 367 12.92 -1.47 29.12
C THR A 367 14.05 -1.41 28.12
N ARG A 368 13.75 -0.99 26.91
CA ARG A 368 14.74 -0.69 25.88
C ARG A 368 14.69 0.80 25.59
N ASP A 369 15.75 1.48 25.89
CA ASP A 369 15.97 2.86 25.53
C ASP A 369 16.74 2.95 24.21
N MET A 370 16.41 3.93 23.39
CA MET A 370 17.08 4.22 22.12
C MET A 370 17.86 5.51 22.25
N GLN A 371 19.09 5.50 21.77
CA GLN A 371 19.91 6.71 21.64
C GLN A 371 19.68 7.27 20.23
N VAL A 372 19.00 8.41 20.14
CA VAL A 372 18.73 9.12 18.87
C VAL A 372 19.78 10.22 18.71
N ALA A 373 20.34 10.37 17.52
CA ALA A 373 21.26 11.45 17.19
C ALA A 373 20.57 12.83 17.32
N SER A 374 21.24 13.84 17.85
CA SER A 374 20.66 15.17 17.99
C SER A 374 20.31 15.79 16.64
N GLY A 375 21.16 15.65 15.62
CA GLY A 375 21.00 16.26 14.30
C GLY A 375 20.42 15.33 13.22
N SER A 376 19.96 14.13 13.56
CA SER A 376 19.40 13.18 12.59
C SER A 376 18.45 12.20 13.25
N ASN A 377 17.76 11.36 12.46
CA ASN A 377 16.90 10.30 12.96
C ASN A 377 17.63 8.95 13.12
N ARG A 378 18.96 8.93 12.97
CA ARG A 378 19.77 7.75 13.23
C ARG A 378 19.69 7.38 14.71
N ALA A 379 19.39 6.14 15.04
CA ALA A 379 19.25 5.70 16.42
C ALA A 379 19.75 4.27 16.63
N LEU A 380 20.37 4.04 17.77
CA LEU A 380 20.82 2.72 18.23
C LEU A 380 20.19 2.39 19.59
N SER A 381 20.02 1.11 19.87
CA SER A 381 19.64 0.66 21.22
C SER A 381 20.71 1.07 22.23
N SER A 382 20.31 1.43 23.44
CA SER A 382 21.22 1.74 24.58
C SER A 382 22.11 0.56 25.00
N GLU A 383 21.88 -0.66 24.47
CA GLU A 383 22.77 -1.80 24.62
C GLU A 383 24.11 -1.61 23.88
N HIS A 384 24.20 -0.66 22.96
CA HIS A 384 25.45 -0.26 22.32
C HIS A 384 26.28 0.64 23.24
N PRO A 385 27.61 0.60 23.14
CA PRO A 385 28.50 1.48 23.95
C PRO A 385 28.16 2.97 23.69
N VAL A 386 28.37 3.78 24.73
CA VAL A 386 28.25 5.24 24.60
C VAL A 386 29.24 5.73 23.54
N GLY A 387 28.75 6.57 22.61
CA GLY A 387 29.51 7.06 21.44
C GLY A 387 29.50 6.14 20.22
N ALA A 388 28.87 4.95 20.32
CA ALA A 388 28.74 4.04 19.17
C ALA A 388 27.87 4.63 18.03
N LEU A 389 27.04 5.63 18.31
CA LEU A 389 26.11 6.22 17.35
C LEU A 389 26.83 6.82 16.13
N ALA A 390 27.97 7.51 16.35
CA ALA A 390 28.77 8.11 15.26
C ALA A 390 29.37 7.07 14.30
N GLN A 391 29.64 5.85 14.80
CA GLN A 391 30.22 4.75 14.03
C GLN A 391 29.20 3.67 13.69
N GLY A 392 27.96 3.83 14.13
CA GLY A 392 26.88 2.85 13.97
C GLY A 392 26.27 2.85 12.59
N PHE A 393 26.51 3.90 11.81
CA PHE A 393 25.95 4.11 10.47
C PHE A 393 27.05 4.52 9.49
N ASP A 394 26.89 4.15 8.22
CA ASP A 394 27.70 4.70 7.15
C ASP A 394 27.23 6.12 6.75
N ALA A 395 27.92 6.75 5.80
CA ALA A 395 27.56 8.10 5.38
C ALA A 395 26.18 8.19 4.73
N ASN A 396 25.68 7.09 4.17
CA ASN A 396 24.33 6.99 3.60
C ASN A 396 23.25 6.54 4.60
N GLY A 397 23.58 6.46 5.90
CA GLY A 397 22.65 6.12 6.97
C GLY A 397 22.30 4.64 7.09
N ASN A 398 23.06 3.76 6.43
CA ASN A 398 22.89 2.33 6.60
C ASN A 398 23.52 1.89 7.92
N GLN A 399 22.79 1.14 8.75
CA GLN A 399 23.29 0.63 10.01
C GLN A 399 24.41 -0.41 9.78
N GLN A 400 25.54 -0.25 10.45
CA GLN A 400 26.73 -1.08 10.26
C GLN A 400 26.80 -2.30 11.17
N ARG A 401 26.06 -2.28 12.29
CA ARG A 401 26.07 -3.36 13.27
C ARG A 401 24.71 -3.54 13.90
N LEU A 402 24.27 -4.77 14.01
CA LEU A 402 23.20 -5.15 14.92
C LEU A 402 23.76 -5.34 16.35
N GLY A 403 22.90 -5.37 17.34
CA GLY A 403 23.32 -5.60 18.73
C GLY A 403 24.23 -6.83 18.88
N ARG A 404 25.12 -6.81 19.87
CA ARG A 404 26.13 -7.87 20.16
C ARG A 404 27.21 -8.05 19.09
N GLY A 405 27.50 -7.03 18.30
CA GLY A 405 28.64 -7.02 17.38
C GLY A 405 28.43 -7.72 16.05
N VAL A 406 27.20 -8.13 15.71
CA VAL A 406 26.86 -8.66 14.40
C VAL A 406 27.11 -7.57 13.36
N ALA A 407 28.08 -7.81 12.46
CA ALA A 407 28.46 -6.83 11.44
C ALA A 407 27.57 -6.94 10.21
N MET A 408 27.31 -5.80 9.59
CA MET A 408 26.56 -5.69 8.32
C MET A 408 27.41 -4.99 7.26
N ALA A 409 27.32 -5.45 6.02
CA ALA A 409 27.94 -4.84 4.87
C ALA A 409 26.91 -4.47 3.83
N TRP A 410 27.13 -3.36 3.13
CA TRP A 410 26.22 -2.77 2.15
C TRP A 410 26.94 -2.61 0.81
N ASN A 411 26.25 -2.99 -0.29
CA ASN A 411 26.79 -2.80 -1.63
C ASN A 411 26.70 -1.31 -2.09
N VAL A 412 27.19 -1.01 -3.26
CA VAL A 412 27.16 0.36 -3.86
C VAL A 412 25.74 0.93 -3.95
N ARG A 413 24.74 0.06 -4.15
CA ARG A 413 23.31 0.45 -4.24
C ARG A 413 22.61 0.62 -2.89
N ASN A 414 23.34 0.60 -1.78
CA ASN A 414 22.78 0.65 -0.42
C ASN A 414 21.87 -0.55 -0.08
N GLN A 415 22.11 -1.71 -0.70
CA GLN A 415 21.44 -2.96 -0.38
C GLN A 415 22.29 -3.77 0.58
N LEU A 416 21.67 -4.39 1.58
CA LEU A 416 22.36 -5.24 2.55
C LEU A 416 22.98 -6.44 1.81
N SER A 417 24.30 -6.50 1.74
CA SER A 417 25.02 -7.55 1.01
C SER A 417 25.43 -8.71 1.90
N ARG A 418 25.66 -8.46 3.22
CA ARG A 418 26.12 -9.49 4.13
C ARG A 418 25.80 -9.16 5.59
N VAL A 419 25.49 -10.20 6.36
CA VAL A 419 25.38 -10.16 7.83
C VAL A 419 26.32 -11.22 8.40
N THR A 420 27.32 -10.80 9.15
CA THR A 420 28.27 -11.71 9.81
C THR A 420 27.83 -11.93 11.25
N SER A 421 27.28 -13.11 11.52
CA SER A 421 26.70 -13.45 12.82
C SER A 421 27.74 -13.92 13.85
N VAL A 422 28.80 -14.59 13.38
CA VAL A 422 29.94 -15.03 14.23
C VAL A 422 31.22 -14.72 13.50
N VAL A 423 32.04 -13.85 14.09
CA VAL A 423 33.38 -13.55 13.61
C VAL A 423 34.33 -14.55 14.25
N ARG A 424 35.22 -15.18 13.47
CA ARG A 424 36.25 -16.10 13.93
C ARG A 424 37.62 -15.63 13.48
N ASP A 425 38.56 -15.63 14.41
CA ASP A 425 39.95 -15.38 14.10
C ASP A 425 40.62 -16.68 13.56
N GLY A 426 41.15 -16.60 12.34
CA GLY A 426 41.84 -17.71 11.66
C GLY A 426 40.94 -18.83 11.10
N ALA A 427 39.64 -18.62 11.05
CA ALA A 427 38.68 -19.54 10.42
C ALA A 427 37.55 -18.76 9.75
N ASP A 428 36.80 -19.43 8.84
CA ASP A 428 35.65 -18.84 8.18
C ASP A 428 34.57 -18.42 9.18
N SER A 429 34.09 -17.19 9.05
CA SER A 429 33.01 -16.65 9.86
C SER A 429 31.65 -17.22 9.44
N ASP A 430 30.70 -17.27 10.40
CA ASP A 430 29.33 -17.60 10.05
C ASP A 430 28.63 -16.34 9.50
N GLU A 431 28.10 -16.43 8.30
CA GLU A 431 27.51 -15.28 7.61
C GLU A 431 26.34 -15.64 6.70
N GLU A 432 25.46 -14.68 6.50
CA GLU A 432 24.48 -14.69 5.41
C GLU A 432 24.88 -13.61 4.40
N ALA A 433 24.91 -13.98 3.11
CA ALA A 433 25.17 -13.07 2.02
C ALA A 433 23.96 -13.04 1.05
N TYR A 434 23.71 -11.88 0.48
CA TYR A 434 22.55 -11.62 -0.35
C TYR A 434 22.99 -11.05 -1.70
N VAL A 435 22.38 -11.56 -2.78
CA VAL A 435 22.63 -11.09 -4.14
C VAL A 435 21.32 -10.64 -4.76
N TYR A 436 21.36 -9.50 -5.41
CA TYR A 436 20.19 -8.83 -5.99
C TYR A 436 20.25 -8.82 -7.50
N ALA A 437 19.11 -8.89 -8.16
CA ALA A 437 18.97 -8.64 -9.58
C ALA A 437 19.05 -7.15 -9.90
N GLY A 438 19.04 -6.80 -11.18
CA GLY A 438 19.09 -5.41 -11.63
C GLY A 438 17.91 -4.56 -11.16
N ASP A 439 16.75 -5.18 -10.92
CA ASP A 439 15.53 -4.55 -10.36
C ASP A 439 15.59 -4.33 -8.84
N GLY A 440 16.70 -4.67 -8.20
CA GLY A 440 16.89 -4.50 -6.76
C GLY A 440 16.27 -5.60 -5.90
N GLN A 441 15.62 -6.61 -6.48
CA GLN A 441 15.05 -7.73 -5.72
C GLN A 441 16.11 -8.80 -5.42
N ARG A 442 16.05 -9.37 -4.21
CA ARG A 442 16.93 -10.46 -3.81
C ARG A 442 16.59 -11.74 -4.60
N VAL A 443 17.57 -12.28 -5.30
CA VAL A 443 17.39 -13.50 -6.10
C VAL A 443 18.25 -14.67 -5.63
N LEU A 444 19.22 -14.41 -4.73
CA LEU A 444 20.05 -15.46 -4.14
C LEU A 444 20.40 -15.08 -2.70
N LYS A 445 20.26 -16.04 -1.79
CA LYS A 445 20.76 -16.01 -0.42
C LYS A 445 21.73 -17.14 -0.19
N LEU A 446 22.85 -16.84 0.42
CA LEU A 446 23.89 -17.78 0.80
C LEU A 446 24.03 -17.77 2.32
N THR A 447 24.09 -18.93 2.92
CA THR A 447 24.38 -19.06 4.36
C THR A 447 25.63 -19.90 4.52
N HIS A 448 26.66 -19.34 5.09
CA HIS A 448 27.92 -20.01 5.42
C HIS A 448 27.98 -20.26 6.92
N GLN A 449 28.20 -21.50 7.30
CA GLN A 449 28.33 -21.90 8.70
C GLN A 449 29.51 -22.85 8.88
N GLN A 450 30.25 -22.67 9.92
CA GLN A 450 31.32 -23.59 10.31
C GLN A 450 30.76 -24.66 11.24
N VAL A 451 30.65 -25.91 10.76
CA VAL A 451 30.15 -27.04 11.53
C VAL A 451 31.19 -28.12 11.60
N ALA A 452 31.57 -28.48 12.82
CA ALA A 452 32.56 -29.54 13.08
C ALA A 452 33.88 -29.41 12.28
N GLY A 453 34.38 -28.19 12.10
CA GLY A 453 35.61 -27.90 11.36
C GLY A 453 35.47 -27.84 9.84
N SER A 454 34.28 -28.02 9.28
CA SER A 454 33.98 -27.93 7.84
C SER A 454 33.05 -26.74 7.55
N ARG A 455 33.35 -25.99 6.50
CA ARG A 455 32.46 -24.94 5.99
C ARG A 455 31.29 -25.56 5.24
N GLN A 456 30.09 -25.35 5.73
CA GLN A 456 28.86 -25.71 5.07
C GLN A 456 28.23 -24.49 4.42
N THR A 457 27.75 -24.63 3.18
CA THR A 457 27.08 -23.58 2.45
C THR A 457 25.68 -24.03 2.07
N ALA A 458 24.67 -23.26 2.51
CA ALA A 458 23.30 -23.38 2.01
C ALA A 458 23.03 -22.25 1.02
N ARG A 459 22.23 -22.54 0.02
CA ARG A 459 21.80 -21.58 -1.02
C ARG A 459 20.28 -21.56 -1.12
N VAL A 460 19.72 -20.38 -1.32
CA VAL A 460 18.30 -20.20 -1.65
C VAL A 460 18.20 -19.35 -2.89
N TYR A 461 17.67 -19.92 -3.96
CA TYR A 461 17.39 -19.23 -5.21
C TYR A 461 15.93 -18.79 -5.21
N TYR A 462 15.68 -17.53 -5.53
CA TYR A 462 14.36 -16.95 -5.65
C TYR A 462 14.04 -16.73 -7.13
N LEU A 463 13.02 -17.44 -7.61
CA LEU A 463 12.55 -17.45 -8.99
C LEU A 463 11.07 -17.08 -9.03
N PRO A 464 10.49 -16.69 -10.17
CA PRO A 464 9.08 -16.35 -10.24
C PRO A 464 8.19 -17.48 -9.72
N GLY A 465 7.66 -17.29 -8.49
CA GLY A 465 6.78 -18.21 -7.79
C GLY A 465 7.44 -19.49 -7.26
N LEU A 466 8.75 -19.65 -7.36
CA LEU A 466 9.50 -20.83 -6.94
C LEU A 466 10.71 -20.40 -6.10
N GLU A 467 10.91 -21.05 -4.99
CA GLU A 467 12.11 -20.94 -4.15
C GLU A 467 12.81 -22.29 -4.13
N ILE A 468 14.11 -22.31 -4.44
CA ILE A 468 14.92 -23.54 -4.39
C ILE A 468 15.90 -23.42 -3.24
N ARG A 469 15.69 -24.21 -2.20
CA ARG A 469 16.57 -24.30 -1.02
C ARG A 469 17.51 -25.47 -1.18
N GLN A 470 18.82 -25.21 -1.14
CA GLN A 470 19.85 -26.21 -1.34
C GLN A 470 20.82 -26.21 -0.16
N TRP A 471 21.01 -27.39 0.42
CA TRP A 471 22.05 -27.70 1.42
C TRP A 471 22.98 -28.75 0.85
N PRO A 472 24.12 -29.06 1.46
CA PRO A 472 25.07 -30.03 0.90
C PRO A 472 24.47 -31.39 0.56
N LEU A 473 23.49 -31.87 1.33
CA LEU A 473 22.86 -33.18 1.14
C LEU A 473 21.33 -33.14 0.95
N ARG A 474 20.77 -31.94 0.82
CA ARG A 474 19.31 -31.73 0.71
C ARG A 474 18.98 -30.69 -0.34
N ARG A 475 17.88 -30.92 -1.05
CA ARG A 475 17.31 -29.94 -1.99
C ARG A 475 15.80 -29.93 -1.89
N LEU A 476 15.23 -28.78 -1.61
CA LEU A 476 13.80 -28.56 -1.44
C LEU A 476 13.36 -27.43 -2.38
N ASN A 477 12.35 -27.71 -3.20
CA ASN A 477 11.62 -26.70 -3.95
C ASN A 477 10.39 -26.26 -3.14
N VAL A 478 10.16 -24.96 -3.03
CA VAL A 478 9.00 -24.37 -2.38
C VAL A 478 8.26 -23.55 -3.42
N LEU A 479 7.13 -24.07 -3.87
CA LEU A 479 6.22 -23.30 -4.71
C LEU A 479 5.41 -22.40 -3.79
N ARG A 480 5.27 -21.12 -4.17
CA ARG A 480 4.52 -20.14 -3.38
C ARG A 480 3.42 -19.51 -4.19
N LEU A 481 2.27 -19.36 -3.57
CA LEU A 481 1.12 -18.69 -4.14
C LEU A 481 0.40 -17.90 -3.05
N ASP A 482 0.50 -16.58 -3.13
CA ASP A 482 -0.23 -15.68 -2.25
C ASP A 482 -1.64 -15.51 -2.84
N VAL A 483 -2.66 -15.84 -2.06
CA VAL A 483 -4.07 -15.71 -2.42
C VAL A 483 -4.77 -14.89 -1.35
N ALA A 484 -5.98 -14.40 -1.63
CA ALA A 484 -6.68 -13.53 -0.69
C ALA A 484 -6.80 -14.19 0.70
N ARG A 485 -6.20 -13.55 1.71
CA ARG A 485 -6.21 -13.98 3.13
C ARG A 485 -5.59 -15.35 3.43
N CYS A 486 -4.82 -15.87 2.47
CA CYS A 486 -4.12 -17.14 2.64
C CYS A 486 -2.86 -17.13 1.77
N ALA A 487 -1.79 -17.74 2.23
CA ALA A 487 -0.65 -18.09 1.39
C ALA A 487 -0.58 -19.61 1.29
N VAL A 488 -0.30 -20.14 0.10
CA VAL A 488 -0.17 -21.57 -0.11
C VAL A 488 1.27 -21.89 -0.51
N GLU A 489 1.84 -22.86 0.17
CA GLU A 489 3.18 -23.38 -0.10
C GLU A 489 3.10 -24.87 -0.43
N VAL A 490 3.82 -25.30 -1.47
CA VAL A 490 4.04 -26.70 -1.77
C VAL A 490 5.51 -27.00 -1.58
N LEU A 491 5.82 -27.88 -0.65
CA LEU A 491 7.16 -28.38 -0.41
C LEU A 491 7.38 -29.60 -1.30
N GLN A 492 8.39 -29.58 -2.17
CA GLN A 492 8.76 -30.71 -3.04
C GLN A 492 10.23 -31.06 -2.82
N TRP A 493 10.50 -32.23 -2.28
CA TRP A 493 11.84 -32.70 -2.02
C TRP A 493 12.47 -33.34 -3.27
N GLU A 494 13.61 -32.84 -3.71
CA GLU A 494 14.41 -33.47 -4.79
C GLU A 494 15.51 -34.36 -4.22
N LEU A 495 16.00 -34.06 -3.01
CA LEU A 495 17.09 -34.79 -2.38
C LEU A 495 17.01 -34.66 -0.86
N GLY A 496 17.28 -35.75 -0.13
CA GLY A 496 17.45 -35.71 1.32
C GLY A 496 16.16 -35.55 2.10
N LEU A 497 15.11 -36.27 1.71
CA LEU A 497 13.85 -36.38 2.43
C LEU A 497 14.09 -36.94 3.84
N ASP A 498 13.45 -36.38 4.85
CA ASP A 498 13.45 -36.95 6.20
C ASP A 498 12.61 -38.23 6.24
N GLU A 499 13.05 -39.25 6.99
CA GLU A 499 12.32 -40.54 7.08
C GLU A 499 10.86 -40.30 7.55
N GLY A 500 9.91 -40.78 6.75
CA GLY A 500 8.47 -40.67 6.99
C GLY A 500 7.83 -39.33 6.62
N ALA A 501 8.57 -38.48 5.92
CA ALA A 501 7.97 -37.29 5.28
C ALA A 501 7.48 -37.62 3.85
N ASP A 502 6.42 -36.96 3.40
CA ASP A 502 5.94 -37.04 2.01
C ASP A 502 6.86 -36.27 1.07
N ASP A 503 7.14 -36.83 -0.13
CA ASP A 503 7.92 -36.16 -1.18
C ASP A 503 7.32 -34.80 -1.57
N GLU A 504 6.04 -34.62 -1.30
CA GLU A 504 5.25 -33.44 -1.65
C GLU A 504 4.25 -33.10 -0.53
N ALA A 505 4.36 -31.93 0.07
CA ALA A 505 3.48 -31.50 1.14
C ALA A 505 2.87 -30.12 0.82
N LEU A 506 1.55 -30.05 0.88
CA LEU A 506 0.78 -28.82 0.66
C LEU A 506 0.47 -28.16 2.00
N ARG A 507 0.73 -26.85 2.11
CA ARG A 507 0.51 -26.03 3.31
C ARG A 507 -0.34 -24.82 2.97
N PHE A 508 -1.34 -24.55 3.79
CA PHE A 508 -2.22 -23.39 3.73
C PHE A 508 -1.96 -22.49 4.94
N CYS A 509 -1.43 -21.31 4.70
CA CYS A 509 -1.12 -20.34 5.74
C CYS A 509 -2.24 -19.31 5.84
N LEU A 510 -3.09 -19.41 6.86
CA LEU A 510 -4.11 -18.39 7.15
C LEU A 510 -3.43 -17.14 7.73
N THR A 511 -3.83 -15.99 7.22
CA THR A 511 -3.23 -14.71 7.58
C THR A 511 -4.18 -13.83 8.39
N ASP A 512 -3.61 -12.84 9.09
CA ASP A 512 -4.37 -11.73 9.68
C ASP A 512 -4.58 -10.59 8.67
N GLN A 513 -5.07 -9.43 9.15
CA GLN A 513 -5.25 -8.24 8.31
C GLN A 513 -3.94 -7.72 7.71
N GLN A 514 -2.80 -7.96 8.34
CA GLN A 514 -1.48 -7.52 7.88
C GLN A 514 -0.78 -8.57 7.00
N SER A 515 -1.50 -9.62 6.59
CA SER A 515 -0.93 -10.77 5.89
C SER A 515 0.11 -11.54 6.71
N SER A 516 0.13 -11.38 8.05
CA SER A 516 1.02 -12.16 8.91
C SER A 516 0.54 -13.61 8.98
N HIS A 517 1.48 -14.56 8.87
CA HIS A 517 1.19 -16.00 8.86
C HIS A 517 0.88 -16.50 10.28
N GLY A 518 -0.40 -16.50 10.65
CA GLY A 518 -0.87 -16.90 11.97
C GLY A 518 -0.99 -18.41 12.15
N LEU A 519 -1.64 -19.11 11.20
CA LEU A 519 -1.89 -20.53 11.24
C LEU A 519 -1.36 -21.21 9.97
N GLU A 520 -0.66 -22.32 10.12
CA GLU A 520 -0.34 -23.22 9.01
C GLU A 520 -1.13 -24.51 9.14
N LEU A 521 -1.81 -24.88 8.08
CA LEU A 521 -2.65 -26.07 7.97
C LEU A 521 -2.09 -26.97 6.88
N GLY A 522 -2.19 -28.28 7.05
CA GLY A 522 -1.86 -29.27 6.05
C GLY A 522 -2.97 -29.46 5.02
N GLU A 523 -2.79 -30.47 4.16
CA GLU A 523 -3.71 -30.77 3.04
C GLU A 523 -5.10 -31.22 3.54
N GLU A 524 -5.18 -31.84 4.73
CA GLU A 524 -6.44 -32.24 5.35
C GLU A 524 -6.93 -31.27 6.44
N ALA A 525 -6.46 -30.02 6.34
CA ALA A 525 -6.77 -28.94 7.28
C ALA A 525 -6.35 -29.23 8.76
N GLU A 526 -5.40 -30.14 8.96
CA GLU A 526 -4.78 -30.35 10.25
C GLU A 526 -3.80 -29.22 10.59
N LEU A 527 -3.71 -28.86 11.86
CA LEU A 527 -2.86 -27.76 12.33
C LEU A 527 -1.39 -28.19 12.36
N LEU A 528 -0.52 -27.50 11.60
CA LEU A 528 0.92 -27.72 11.55
C LEU A 528 1.68 -26.77 12.44
N SER A 529 1.37 -25.45 12.37
CA SER A 529 1.94 -24.43 13.25
C SER A 529 0.96 -23.29 13.53
N GLN A 530 1.21 -22.59 14.63
CA GLN A 530 0.48 -21.40 15.03
C GLN A 530 1.46 -20.38 15.61
N GLU A 531 1.29 -19.10 15.24
CA GLU A 531 2.17 -18.02 15.70
C GLU A 531 1.37 -16.75 15.96
N SER A 532 1.79 -15.98 16.96
CA SER A 532 1.24 -14.67 17.29
C SER A 532 2.37 -13.65 17.40
N TYR A 533 2.11 -12.42 17.05
CA TYR A 533 3.11 -11.37 16.94
C TYR A 533 2.83 -10.22 17.91
N PHE A 534 3.89 -9.56 18.36
CA PHE A 534 3.82 -8.21 18.92
C PHE A 534 3.47 -7.21 17.81
N PRO A 535 2.94 -6.03 18.12
CA PRO A 535 2.53 -5.05 17.10
C PRO A 535 3.58 -4.77 16.03
N TYR A 536 4.84 -4.69 16.43
CA TYR A 536 5.96 -4.45 15.53
C TYR A 536 6.63 -5.74 14.97
N GLY A 537 5.92 -6.85 14.97
CA GLY A 537 6.34 -8.06 14.24
C GLY A 537 7.29 -9.01 14.95
N GLY A 538 7.70 -8.70 16.20
CA GLY A 538 8.38 -9.69 17.03
C GLY A 538 7.42 -10.85 17.35
N THR A 539 7.91 -12.10 17.38
CA THR A 539 7.09 -13.26 17.74
C THR A 539 6.77 -13.23 19.23
N ALA A 540 5.51 -13.12 19.59
CA ALA A 540 5.03 -13.15 20.97
C ALA A 540 4.97 -14.59 21.51
N TRP A 541 4.47 -15.52 20.72
CA TRP A 541 4.53 -16.96 20.96
C TRP A 541 4.33 -17.73 19.67
N TRP A 542 4.81 -18.98 19.63
CA TRP A 542 4.57 -19.88 18.52
C TRP A 542 4.58 -21.33 18.97
N ALA A 543 3.81 -22.13 18.29
CA ALA A 543 3.69 -23.57 18.51
C ALA A 543 3.75 -24.30 17.17
N SER A 544 4.25 -25.53 17.16
CA SER A 544 4.19 -26.41 16.00
C SER A 544 4.03 -27.85 16.41
N ARG A 545 3.55 -28.70 15.48
CA ARG A 545 3.38 -30.13 15.69
C ARG A 545 4.70 -30.79 16.14
N ASN A 546 5.78 -30.44 15.46
CA ASN A 546 7.15 -30.87 15.82
C ASN A 546 8.18 -29.83 15.34
N ALA A 547 9.46 -30.06 15.65
CA ALA A 547 10.52 -29.11 15.32
C ALA A 547 10.82 -29.06 13.80
N VAL A 548 10.66 -30.16 13.09
CA VAL A 548 10.92 -30.28 11.65
C VAL A 548 9.88 -29.43 10.89
N GLU A 549 8.59 -29.64 11.20
CA GLU A 549 7.51 -28.84 10.62
C GLU A 549 7.68 -27.34 10.85
N GLY A 550 8.08 -26.97 12.07
CA GLY A 550 8.33 -25.58 12.41
C GLY A 550 9.54 -24.98 11.69
N SER A 551 10.52 -25.78 11.26
CA SER A 551 11.71 -25.31 10.57
C SER A 551 11.45 -24.88 9.12
N TYR A 552 10.39 -25.37 8.50
CA TYR A 552 10.04 -24.99 7.13
C TYR A 552 9.38 -23.62 7.06
N LYS A 553 8.80 -23.12 8.16
CA LYS A 553 8.15 -21.80 8.25
C LYS A 553 9.18 -20.68 8.23
N THR A 554 9.42 -20.09 7.07
CA THR A 554 10.31 -18.95 6.91
C THR A 554 9.56 -17.63 6.84
N ARG A 555 8.33 -17.60 6.28
CA ARG A 555 7.48 -16.41 6.22
C ARG A 555 6.63 -16.30 7.47
N ARG A 556 6.60 -15.09 8.04
CA ARG A 556 6.00 -14.82 9.33
C ARG A 556 5.23 -13.50 9.33
N TYR A 557 5.64 -12.50 10.08
CA TYR A 557 4.99 -11.20 10.16
C TYR A 557 4.89 -10.51 8.79
N SER A 558 3.74 -9.92 8.47
CA SER A 558 3.40 -9.29 7.18
C SER A 558 3.70 -10.18 5.95
N GLY A 559 3.68 -11.52 6.10
CA GLY A 559 4.03 -12.45 5.03
C GLY A 559 5.48 -12.39 4.57
N LYS A 560 6.36 -11.72 5.32
CA LYS A 560 7.75 -11.52 4.96
C LYS A 560 8.65 -12.65 5.46
N GLU A 561 9.71 -12.91 4.66
CA GLU A 561 10.73 -13.87 5.05
C GLU A 561 11.56 -13.31 6.20
N ARG A 562 11.69 -14.11 7.27
CA ARG A 562 12.58 -13.86 8.38
C ARG A 562 13.87 -14.64 8.19
N ASP A 563 14.96 -13.92 7.99
CA ASP A 563 16.29 -14.50 7.81
C ASP A 563 16.88 -15.01 9.14
N GLY A 564 17.97 -15.78 9.06
CA GLY A 564 18.68 -16.30 10.24
C GLY A 564 19.24 -15.20 11.14
N SER A 565 19.56 -14.04 10.59
CA SER A 565 19.90 -12.82 11.32
C SER A 565 18.77 -12.28 12.20
N GLY A 566 17.54 -12.73 12.00
CA GLY A 566 16.33 -12.23 12.64
C GLY A 566 15.65 -11.07 11.90
N LEU A 567 16.30 -10.51 10.89
CA LEU A 567 15.74 -9.44 10.05
C LEU A 567 14.63 -9.98 9.15
N TYR A 568 13.64 -9.12 8.85
CA TYR A 568 12.64 -9.39 7.84
C TYR A 568 13.03 -8.72 6.52
N TYR A 569 13.01 -9.48 5.43
CA TYR A 569 13.22 -8.96 4.06
C TYR A 569 11.90 -8.49 3.47
N TYR A 570 11.78 -7.17 3.19
CA TYR A 570 10.57 -6.56 2.66
C TYR A 570 10.63 -6.28 1.14
N GLY A 571 11.74 -6.59 0.48
CA GLY A 571 12.00 -6.29 -0.94
C GLY A 571 13.12 -5.26 -1.07
N PHE A 572 12.86 -4.00 -0.78
CA PHE A 572 13.86 -2.94 -0.90
C PHE A 572 14.60 -2.61 0.40
N ARG A 573 14.06 -3.00 1.54
CA ARG A 573 14.69 -2.79 2.86
C ARG A 573 14.61 -4.03 3.74
N TYR A 574 15.44 -3.99 4.78
CA TYR A 574 15.41 -4.96 5.90
C TYR A 574 14.89 -4.30 7.17
N TYR A 575 14.02 -5.01 7.85
CA TYR A 575 13.33 -4.55 9.05
C TYR A 575 13.80 -5.33 10.28
N ALA A 576 14.13 -4.61 11.37
CA ALA A 576 14.50 -5.18 12.66
C ALA A 576 13.33 -5.09 13.65
N PRO A 577 12.52 -6.15 13.86
CA PRO A 577 11.33 -6.09 14.69
C PRO A 577 11.64 -5.77 16.17
N TRP A 578 12.83 -6.14 16.66
CA TRP A 578 13.27 -5.80 18.03
C TRP A 578 13.70 -4.34 18.18
N LEU A 579 14.11 -3.67 17.11
CA LEU A 579 14.40 -2.23 17.08
C LEU A 579 13.17 -1.40 16.68
N GLN A 580 12.13 -2.05 16.13
CA GLN A 580 10.89 -1.46 15.67
C GLN A 580 11.10 -0.41 14.56
N ARG A 581 12.16 -0.60 13.74
CA ARG A 581 12.54 0.33 12.70
C ARG A 581 13.30 -0.34 11.57
N TRP A 582 13.36 0.36 10.46
CA TRP A 582 14.23 0.00 9.35
C TRP A 582 15.69 0.18 9.71
N ILE A 583 16.58 -0.68 9.16
CA ILE A 583 18.04 -0.61 9.39
C ILE A 583 18.76 0.23 8.33
N SER A 584 18.05 0.74 7.34
CA SER A 584 18.52 1.68 6.31
C SER A 584 17.45 2.73 6.02
N PRO A 585 17.84 3.90 5.52
CA PRO A 585 16.90 4.92 5.08
C PRO A 585 16.03 4.43 3.93
N ASP A 586 14.91 5.10 3.70
CA ASP A 586 14.07 4.83 2.55
C ASP A 586 14.83 5.15 1.25
N PRO A 587 15.00 4.19 0.32
CA PRO A 587 15.75 4.41 -0.91
C PRO A 587 15.08 5.41 -1.86
N VAL A 588 13.76 5.60 -1.75
CA VAL A 588 13.04 6.58 -2.57
C VAL A 588 13.42 8.01 -2.20
N GLY A 589 13.68 8.29 -0.93
CA GLY A 589 14.09 9.61 -0.43
C GLY A 589 13.10 10.73 -0.78
N GLY A 590 13.04 11.78 0.04
CA GLY A 590 12.23 12.98 -0.27
C GLY A 590 10.72 12.74 -0.31
N GLY A 591 10.25 11.63 0.24
CA GLY A 591 8.84 11.28 0.33
C GLY A 591 8.08 12.13 1.36
N THR A 592 6.90 11.67 1.74
CA THR A 592 6.02 12.33 2.70
C THR A 592 6.54 12.30 4.15
N GLN A 593 7.57 11.49 4.44
CA GLN A 593 8.17 11.34 5.76
C GLN A 593 9.59 11.89 5.81
N LEU A 594 9.85 12.76 6.80
CA LEU A 594 11.19 13.29 7.08
C LEU A 594 12.03 12.35 7.96
N ASN A 595 11.43 11.30 8.51
CA ASN A 595 12.14 10.24 9.21
C ASN A 595 12.11 8.96 8.36
N PRO A 596 13.22 8.63 7.65
CA PRO A 596 13.24 7.52 6.69
C PRO A 596 13.33 6.12 7.34
N TYR A 597 13.38 6.05 8.67
CA TYR A 597 13.49 4.78 9.41
C TYR A 597 12.17 4.31 10.05
N LEU A 598 11.08 5.06 9.92
CA LEU A 598 9.81 4.71 10.52
C LEU A 598 9.17 3.48 9.86
N MET A 599 8.76 2.51 10.66
CA MET A 599 7.92 1.41 10.22
C MET A 599 6.45 1.82 10.29
N ALA A 600 5.76 1.81 9.15
CA ALA A 600 4.32 2.01 9.05
C ALA A 600 3.80 3.24 9.85
N PHE A 601 4.47 4.39 9.75
CA PHE A 601 4.16 5.63 10.48
C PHE A 601 4.09 5.47 12.00
N ASN A 602 4.82 4.52 12.59
CA ASN A 602 4.69 4.08 13.99
C ASN A 602 3.28 3.53 14.35
N ASN A 603 2.52 3.09 13.36
CA ASN A 603 1.23 2.44 13.53
C ASN A 603 1.17 1.12 12.73
N PRO A 604 1.98 0.13 13.12
CA PRO A 604 2.12 -1.12 12.38
C PRO A 604 0.94 -2.09 12.57
N VAL A 605 -0.11 -1.67 13.25
CA VAL A 605 -1.36 -2.44 13.41
C VAL A 605 -2.39 -2.07 12.36
N THR A 606 -2.39 -0.79 11.93
CA THR A 606 -3.32 -0.24 10.93
C THR A 606 -2.70 -0.19 9.54
N PHE A 607 -1.41 0.18 9.44
CA PHE A 607 -0.71 0.33 8.16
C PHE A 607 0.25 -0.84 7.90
N VAL A 608 0.45 -1.15 6.63
CA VAL A 608 1.43 -2.14 6.17
C VAL A 608 2.36 -1.52 5.14
N ASP A 609 3.63 -1.86 5.19
CA ASP A 609 4.58 -1.58 4.12
C ASP A 609 4.81 -2.86 3.32
N SER A 610 4.28 -2.94 2.11
CA SER A 610 4.32 -4.16 1.31
C SER A 610 5.68 -4.43 0.67
N MET A 611 6.47 -3.40 0.40
CA MET A 611 7.74 -3.50 -0.33
C MET A 611 8.95 -2.93 0.41
N GLY A 612 8.76 -2.39 1.60
CA GLY A 612 9.80 -1.66 2.30
C GLY A 612 10.09 -0.29 1.67
N LEU A 613 9.06 0.41 1.20
CA LEU A 613 9.13 1.74 0.58
C LEU A 613 8.18 2.72 1.26
N GLN A 614 6.88 2.55 1.07
CA GLN A 614 5.87 3.41 1.69
C GLN A 614 4.77 2.60 2.35
N PRO A 615 4.38 2.94 3.58
CA PRO A 615 3.23 2.35 4.22
C PRO A 615 1.93 2.78 3.54
N THR A 616 1.00 1.85 3.45
CA THR A 616 -0.33 2.05 2.87
C THR A 616 -1.41 1.57 3.84
N ASP A 617 -2.59 2.16 3.75
CA ASP A 617 -3.76 1.63 4.45
C ASP A 617 -4.17 0.30 3.80
N MET A 618 -4.25 -0.74 4.61
CA MET A 618 -4.51 -2.11 4.13
C MET A 618 -5.83 -2.29 3.38
N GLU A 619 -6.77 -1.38 3.56
CA GLU A 619 -8.11 -1.49 3.00
C GLU A 619 -8.31 -0.66 1.73
N ASN A 620 -7.29 0.10 1.30
CA ASN A 620 -7.32 0.84 0.03
C ASN A 620 -6.19 0.38 -0.91
N PRO A 621 -6.27 -0.81 -1.51
CA PRO A 621 -5.24 -1.36 -2.37
C PRO A 621 -5.04 -0.57 -3.68
N GLN A 622 -6.01 0.24 -4.11
CA GLN A 622 -5.91 1.01 -5.36
C GLN A 622 -4.80 2.06 -5.33
N ILE A 623 -4.46 2.59 -4.17
CA ILE A 623 -3.36 3.56 -4.01
C ILE A 623 -2.01 2.84 -3.98
N GLN A 624 -1.96 1.57 -3.57
CA GLN A 624 -0.71 0.81 -3.44
C GLN A 624 0.00 0.62 -4.76
N ASP A 625 -0.73 0.24 -5.79
CA ASP A 625 -0.15 -0.22 -7.05
C ASP A 625 0.41 0.92 -7.89
N GLU A 626 -0.29 2.05 -7.95
CA GLU A 626 0.19 3.25 -8.66
C GLU A 626 1.42 3.86 -7.96
N ILE A 627 1.42 3.91 -6.62
CA ILE A 627 2.55 4.44 -5.85
C ILE A 627 3.76 3.51 -5.98
N ILE A 628 3.58 2.20 -5.88
CA ILE A 628 4.67 1.23 -6.03
C ILE A 628 5.30 1.31 -7.42
N LEU A 629 4.49 1.40 -8.48
CA LEU A 629 4.99 1.54 -9.84
C LEU A 629 5.79 2.83 -10.02
N ILE A 630 5.28 3.95 -9.53
CA ILE A 630 5.95 5.25 -9.57
C ILE A 630 7.27 5.21 -8.80
N LEU A 631 7.29 4.58 -7.63
CA LEU A 631 8.46 4.50 -6.77
C LEU A 631 9.53 3.56 -7.33
N VAL A 632 9.14 2.44 -7.91
CA VAL A 632 10.07 1.51 -8.59
C VAL A 632 10.69 2.16 -9.83
N LEU A 633 9.89 2.90 -10.62
CA LEU A 633 10.40 3.67 -11.76
C LEU A 633 11.39 4.77 -11.32
N ALA A 634 11.13 5.44 -10.20
CA ALA A 634 12.03 6.44 -9.63
C ALA A 634 13.35 5.82 -9.12
N LEU A 635 13.28 4.65 -8.46
CA LEU A 635 14.47 3.93 -7.96
C LEU A 635 15.37 3.44 -9.09
N LEU A 636 14.80 3.07 -10.22
CA LEU A 636 15.54 2.59 -11.39
C LEU A 636 16.15 3.75 -12.21
N GLY A 637 16.07 4.99 -11.75
CA GLY A 637 16.59 6.16 -12.45
C GLY A 637 15.80 6.51 -13.72
N LEU A 638 14.62 5.96 -13.88
CA LEU A 638 13.72 6.23 -14.99
C LEU A 638 12.98 7.53 -14.70
N GLY A 639 13.58 8.61 -15.13
CA GLY A 639 13.34 9.99 -14.74
C GLY A 639 11.90 10.44 -14.57
N ALA A 640 11.74 11.43 -13.73
CA ALA A 640 10.50 12.15 -13.38
C ALA A 640 9.67 12.70 -14.57
N GLY A 641 10.16 12.61 -15.81
CA GLY A 641 9.41 12.97 -17.02
C GLY A 641 8.19 12.13 -17.28
N ALA A 642 8.18 10.85 -16.85
CA ALA A 642 7.01 9.98 -16.93
C ALA A 642 5.92 10.37 -15.92
N LEU A 643 6.29 11.09 -14.85
CA LEU A 643 5.39 11.55 -13.78
C LEU A 643 4.67 12.87 -14.11
N LEU A 644 5.14 13.61 -15.12
CA LEU A 644 4.66 14.96 -15.45
C LEU A 644 3.63 15.01 -16.59
N GLY A 645 3.10 13.87 -17.04
CA GLY A 645 1.89 13.84 -17.88
C GLY A 645 2.11 14.21 -19.37
N ASP A 646 3.33 14.08 -19.90
CA ASP A 646 3.53 14.15 -21.35
C ASP A 646 3.30 12.75 -21.95
N GLU A 647 2.12 12.54 -22.55
CA GLU A 647 1.70 11.27 -23.16
C GLU A 647 2.71 10.72 -24.18
N ARG A 648 3.55 11.56 -24.78
CA ARG A 648 4.55 11.14 -25.76
C ARG A 648 5.80 10.54 -25.11
N VAL A 649 6.19 11.03 -23.92
CA VAL A 649 7.29 10.48 -23.12
C VAL A 649 6.83 9.26 -22.34
N GLY A 650 5.60 9.26 -21.83
CA GLY A 650 4.98 8.12 -21.17
C GLY A 650 4.84 6.89 -22.07
N ALA A 651 4.48 7.08 -23.34
CA ALA A 651 4.37 5.99 -24.31
C ALA A 651 5.72 5.39 -24.73
N ALA A 652 6.78 6.19 -24.84
CA ALA A 652 8.13 5.71 -25.21
C ALA A 652 8.83 5.00 -24.04
N VAL A 653 8.70 5.52 -22.82
CA VAL A 653 9.28 4.93 -21.60
C VAL A 653 8.41 3.79 -21.06
N GLY A 654 7.09 3.91 -21.11
CA GLY A 654 6.15 2.87 -20.72
C GLY A 654 6.25 1.60 -21.59
N GLY A 655 6.57 1.75 -22.89
CA GLY A 655 6.79 0.62 -23.79
C GLY A 655 8.08 -0.17 -23.49
N LEU A 656 9.10 0.48 -22.97
CA LEU A 656 10.44 -0.10 -22.76
C LEU A 656 10.62 -0.68 -21.36
N VAL A 657 10.23 0.06 -20.36
CA VAL A 657 10.33 -0.35 -18.94
C VAL A 657 9.11 -1.14 -18.51
N GLY A 658 7.96 -0.85 -19.10
CA GLY A 658 6.76 -1.66 -18.97
C GLY A 658 6.97 -3.11 -19.34
N GLY A 659 7.85 -3.42 -20.32
CA GLY A 659 8.22 -4.80 -20.69
C GLY A 659 9.03 -5.52 -19.62
N LEU A 660 9.90 -4.82 -18.90
CA LEU A 660 10.80 -5.41 -17.91
C LEU A 660 10.21 -5.48 -16.50
N LEU A 661 9.60 -4.38 -16.05
CA LEU A 661 9.00 -4.25 -14.72
C LEU A 661 7.55 -4.71 -14.69
N VAL A 662 6.82 -4.53 -15.79
CA VAL A 662 5.46 -5.02 -15.92
C VAL A 662 5.43 -6.55 -16.03
N GLY A 663 6.50 -7.22 -16.45
CA GLY A 663 6.63 -8.68 -16.28
C GLY A 663 6.70 -9.11 -14.81
N THR A 664 7.46 -8.41 -13.98
CA THR A 664 7.63 -8.73 -12.54
C THR A 664 6.72 -7.93 -11.63
N ALA A 665 6.56 -6.64 -11.83
CA ALA A 665 5.62 -5.83 -11.06
C ALA A 665 4.15 -6.06 -11.47
N ARG A 666 3.83 -6.30 -12.74
CA ARG A 666 2.49 -6.81 -13.12
C ARG A 666 2.22 -8.21 -12.62
N PHE A 667 3.21 -9.03 -12.39
CA PHE A 667 2.97 -10.32 -11.73
C PHE A 667 2.57 -10.14 -10.26
N ILE A 668 3.16 -9.17 -9.57
CA ILE A 668 2.78 -8.80 -8.20
C ILE A 668 1.50 -7.94 -8.23
N THR A 669 1.38 -6.98 -9.15
CA THR A 669 0.24 -6.06 -9.30
C THR A 669 -0.94 -6.72 -10.01
N TYR A 670 -0.72 -7.67 -10.87
CA TYR A 670 -1.80 -8.29 -11.66
C TYR A 670 -2.74 -9.17 -10.81
N GLN A 671 -2.29 -9.67 -9.66
CA GLN A 671 -3.22 -10.25 -8.68
C GLN A 671 -4.14 -9.20 -8.04
N SER A 672 -3.78 -7.92 -8.10
CA SER A 672 -4.55 -6.81 -7.53
C SER A 672 -5.24 -5.90 -8.57
N MET A 673 -4.82 -5.92 -9.86
CA MET A 673 -5.30 -4.97 -10.89
C MET A 673 -6.64 -5.32 -11.57
N GLN A 674 -7.15 -6.55 -11.44
CA GLN A 674 -8.45 -6.88 -12.06
C GLN A 674 -9.64 -6.13 -11.47
N PRO A 675 -9.68 -5.80 -10.16
CA PRO A 675 -10.70 -4.90 -9.63
C PRO A 675 -10.60 -3.47 -10.17
N GLN A 676 -9.41 -3.03 -10.57
CA GLN A 676 -9.14 -1.62 -10.93
C GLN A 676 -9.72 -1.22 -12.29
N ALA A 677 -9.65 -2.08 -13.31
CA ALA A 677 -10.24 -1.77 -14.61
C ALA A 677 -11.77 -1.70 -14.53
N LEU A 678 -12.40 -2.52 -13.69
CA LEU A 678 -13.83 -2.48 -13.43
C LEU A 678 -14.20 -1.36 -12.45
N ALA A 679 -13.37 -1.09 -11.44
CA ALA A 679 -13.56 0.06 -10.54
C ALA A 679 -13.35 1.39 -11.28
N SER A 680 -12.36 1.50 -12.17
CA SER A 680 -12.19 2.70 -13.00
C SER A 680 -13.32 2.85 -14.03
N ALA A 681 -13.82 1.78 -14.60
CA ALA A 681 -15.00 1.81 -15.47
C ALA A 681 -16.29 2.17 -14.69
N ALA A 682 -16.47 1.63 -13.49
CA ALA A 682 -17.57 1.97 -12.60
C ALA A 682 -17.45 3.42 -12.07
N GLN A 683 -16.25 3.86 -11.73
CA GLN A 683 -15.97 5.23 -11.33
C GLN A 683 -16.16 6.21 -12.49
N GLN A 684 -15.71 5.85 -13.69
CA GLN A 684 -15.96 6.63 -14.91
C GLN A 684 -17.45 6.68 -15.26
N GLN A 685 -18.17 5.60 -15.05
CA GLN A 685 -19.63 5.53 -15.24
C GLN A 685 -20.35 6.39 -14.18
N GLU A 686 -19.89 6.37 -12.92
CA GLU A 686 -20.40 7.23 -11.85
C GLU A 686 -20.08 8.71 -12.12
N GLU A 687 -18.87 9.05 -12.55
CA GLU A 687 -18.50 10.41 -12.92
C GLU A 687 -19.31 10.91 -14.13
N ASN A 688 -19.55 10.04 -15.13
CA ASN A 688 -20.40 10.38 -16.27
C ASN A 688 -21.85 10.55 -15.84
N PHE A 689 -22.36 9.71 -14.94
CA PHE A 689 -23.71 9.86 -14.37
C PHE A 689 -23.82 11.13 -13.51
N ALA A 690 -22.84 11.40 -12.64
CA ALA A 690 -22.78 12.63 -11.85
C ALA A 690 -22.70 13.89 -12.73
N ARG A 691 -21.99 13.82 -13.85
CA ARG A 691 -21.93 14.89 -14.86
C ARG A 691 -23.28 15.08 -15.53
N ALA A 692 -23.92 14.00 -15.97
CA ALA A 692 -25.25 14.03 -16.57
C ALA A 692 -26.31 14.63 -15.62
N VAL A 693 -26.28 14.27 -14.34
CA VAL A 693 -27.13 14.85 -13.29
C VAL A 693 -26.91 16.36 -13.17
N SER A 694 -25.67 16.81 -13.18
CA SER A 694 -25.32 18.23 -13.06
C SER A 694 -25.71 19.04 -14.31
N GLU A 695 -25.42 18.53 -15.51
CA GLU A 695 -25.77 19.16 -16.78
C GLU A 695 -27.29 19.25 -16.97
N THR A 696 -28.00 18.21 -16.57
CA THR A 696 -29.47 18.17 -16.68
C THR A 696 -30.14 19.08 -15.65
N ALA A 697 -29.57 19.17 -14.41
CA ALA A 697 -30.07 20.14 -13.44
C ALA A 697 -29.83 21.59 -13.87
N ILE A 698 -28.70 21.87 -14.55
CA ILE A 698 -28.43 23.18 -15.16
C ILE A 698 -29.43 23.50 -16.27
N ALA A 699 -29.68 22.58 -17.19
CA ALA A 699 -30.61 22.76 -18.28
C ALA A 699 -32.05 22.99 -17.78
N ALA A 700 -32.46 22.24 -16.75
CA ALA A 700 -33.78 22.43 -16.12
C ALA A 700 -33.89 23.79 -15.40
N ALA A 701 -32.80 24.26 -14.82
CA ALA A 701 -32.75 25.55 -14.17
C ALA A 701 -32.80 26.70 -15.15
N GLU A 702 -32.11 26.58 -16.29
CA GLU A 702 -32.14 27.54 -17.40
C GLU A 702 -33.55 27.61 -18.02
N ASP A 703 -34.17 26.47 -18.29
CA ASP A 703 -35.55 26.41 -18.80
C ASP A 703 -36.58 27.04 -17.83
N ALA A 704 -36.34 26.89 -16.54
CA ALA A 704 -37.18 27.47 -15.50
C ALA A 704 -36.85 28.95 -15.20
N GLY A 705 -35.85 29.53 -15.84
CA GLY A 705 -35.41 30.90 -15.67
C GLY A 705 -34.90 31.21 -14.25
N LEU A 706 -34.17 30.26 -13.66
CA LEU A 706 -33.61 30.40 -12.35
C LEU A 706 -32.40 31.34 -12.32
N SER A 707 -32.19 32.03 -11.19
CA SER A 707 -30.97 32.78 -10.95
C SER A 707 -29.80 31.82 -10.76
N HIS A 708 -28.59 32.33 -10.95
CA HIS A 708 -27.34 31.54 -10.79
C HIS A 708 -27.22 30.85 -9.42
N GLU A 709 -27.60 31.54 -8.34
CA GLU A 709 -27.58 31.01 -6.98
C GLU A 709 -28.61 29.87 -6.76
N GLU A 710 -29.76 30.00 -7.38
CA GLU A 710 -30.81 28.98 -7.34
C GLU A 710 -30.43 27.74 -8.15
N THR A 711 -29.81 27.95 -9.32
CA THR A 711 -29.24 26.85 -10.14
C THR A 711 -28.16 26.06 -9.38
N GLU A 712 -27.28 26.77 -8.70
CA GLU A 712 -26.22 26.13 -7.92
C GLU A 712 -26.76 25.30 -6.74
N ARG A 713 -27.76 25.81 -6.04
CA ARG A 713 -28.45 25.07 -4.97
C ARG A 713 -29.11 23.79 -5.51
N LEU A 714 -29.72 23.86 -6.68
CA LEU A 714 -30.38 22.74 -7.32
C LEU A 714 -29.37 21.68 -7.73
N VAL A 715 -28.25 22.08 -8.36
CA VAL A 715 -27.18 21.15 -8.78
C VAL A 715 -26.57 20.44 -7.57
N ASN A 716 -26.27 21.18 -6.50
CA ASN A 716 -25.69 20.60 -5.28
C ASN A 716 -26.65 19.63 -4.58
N PHE A 717 -27.93 19.94 -4.59
CA PHE A 717 -28.95 19.07 -4.00
C PHE A 717 -29.19 17.80 -4.82
N ALA A 718 -29.21 17.91 -6.15
CA ALA A 718 -29.31 16.78 -7.08
C ALA A 718 -28.08 15.86 -6.96
N TYR A 719 -26.88 16.45 -6.89
CA TYR A 719 -25.64 15.72 -6.72
C TYR A 719 -25.57 14.94 -5.39
N ALA A 720 -26.02 15.54 -4.29
CA ALA A 720 -26.03 14.90 -2.98
C ALA A 720 -26.95 13.66 -2.90
N ARG A 721 -27.96 13.58 -3.77
CA ARG A 721 -28.93 12.47 -3.80
C ARG A 721 -28.77 11.53 -5.01
N ARG A 722 -27.66 11.58 -5.73
CA ARG A 722 -27.41 10.77 -6.94
C ARG A 722 -27.39 9.26 -6.71
N HIS A 723 -27.22 8.82 -5.46
CA HIS A 723 -27.20 7.41 -5.07
C HIS A 723 -28.54 6.83 -4.65
N ALA A 724 -29.65 7.54 -4.88
CA ALA A 724 -30.96 6.99 -4.59
C ALA A 724 -31.23 5.71 -5.41
N GLU A 725 -31.75 4.66 -4.78
CA GLU A 725 -31.80 3.30 -5.32
C GLU A 725 -32.47 3.11 -6.69
N LYS A 726 -33.42 3.96 -7.06
CA LYS A 726 -34.15 3.87 -8.34
C LYS A 726 -33.98 5.09 -9.23
N GLY A 727 -33.03 5.97 -8.91
CA GLY A 727 -32.81 7.24 -9.59
C GLY A 727 -33.44 8.41 -8.85
N ILE A 728 -33.32 9.61 -9.41
CA ILE A 728 -33.77 10.85 -8.80
C ILE A 728 -34.85 11.52 -9.66
N THR A 729 -35.87 12.03 -9.00
CA THR A 729 -36.88 12.90 -9.63
C THR A 729 -36.66 14.33 -9.16
N LEU A 730 -36.49 15.23 -10.13
CA LEU A 730 -36.32 16.67 -9.92
C LEU A 730 -37.56 17.41 -10.46
N MET A 731 -38.26 18.24 -9.66
CA MET A 731 -39.38 19.08 -10.11
C MET A 731 -39.19 20.55 -9.66
N VAL A 732 -39.24 21.50 -10.54
CA VAL A 732 -39.06 22.95 -10.28
C VAL A 732 -40.31 23.75 -10.67
N HIS A 733 -40.77 24.62 -9.80
CA HIS A 733 -41.92 25.50 -10.07
C HIS A 733 -41.70 26.95 -9.59
N ARG A 734 -42.02 27.92 -10.42
CA ARG A 734 -41.98 29.34 -10.07
C ARG A 734 -43.39 29.89 -9.94
N ARG A 735 -43.79 30.31 -8.76
CA ARG A 735 -45.09 30.94 -8.52
C ARG A 735 -44.88 32.18 -7.64
N GLN A 736 -45.34 33.35 -8.12
CA GLN A 736 -45.32 34.64 -7.40
C GLN A 736 -43.92 35.05 -6.86
N GLY A 737 -42.85 34.86 -7.66
CA GLY A 737 -41.50 35.31 -7.29
C GLY A 737 -40.76 34.37 -6.32
N THR A 738 -41.39 33.29 -5.87
CA THR A 738 -40.75 32.28 -5.01
C THR A 738 -40.52 30.99 -5.75
N LEU A 739 -39.29 30.49 -5.69
CA LEU A 739 -38.89 29.20 -6.24
C LEU A 739 -39.18 28.08 -5.27
N ARG A 740 -39.78 26.99 -5.71
CA ARG A 740 -39.97 25.77 -4.93
C ARG A 740 -39.56 24.57 -5.76
N GLY A 741 -38.60 23.77 -5.27
CA GLY A 741 -38.16 22.55 -5.92
C GLY A 741 -38.10 21.37 -4.91
N TYR A 742 -38.27 20.13 -5.38
CA TYR A 742 -38.17 18.89 -4.62
C TYR A 742 -37.24 17.92 -5.35
N VAL A 743 -36.40 17.18 -4.60
CA VAL A 743 -35.59 16.09 -5.14
C VAL A 743 -35.80 14.88 -4.24
N GLY A 744 -36.31 13.78 -4.80
CA GLY A 744 -36.57 12.55 -4.07
C GLY A 744 -36.33 11.32 -4.95
N PRO A 745 -36.34 10.12 -4.33
CA PRO A 745 -36.30 8.86 -5.06
C PRO A 745 -37.48 8.74 -6.05
N VAL A 746 -37.28 8.02 -7.14
CA VAL A 746 -38.33 7.80 -8.17
C VAL A 746 -39.60 7.19 -7.55
N ASP A 747 -39.49 6.41 -6.48
CA ASP A 747 -40.61 5.76 -5.79
C ASP A 747 -41.52 6.73 -5.06
N GLU A 748 -40.99 7.85 -4.57
CA GLU A 748 -41.79 8.89 -3.93
C GLU A 748 -42.59 9.71 -4.97
N ALA A 749 -42.24 9.63 -6.24
CA ALA A 749 -42.99 10.23 -7.33
C ALA A 749 -44.38 9.52 -7.53
N GLU A 750 -44.49 8.22 -7.22
CA GLU A 750 -45.73 7.45 -7.23
C GLU A 750 -46.65 7.81 -6.06
N ASP A 751 -46.07 8.20 -4.91
CA ASP A 751 -46.89 8.72 -3.77
C ASP A 751 -47.41 10.14 -4.02
N LEU A 752 -46.68 10.93 -4.82
CA LEU A 752 -47.17 12.24 -5.31
C LEU A 752 -48.40 12.06 -6.25
N GLU A 753 -48.51 10.97 -7.02
CA GLU A 753 -49.70 10.62 -7.75
C GLU A 753 -50.92 10.52 -6.85
N ARG A 754 -50.75 9.94 -5.65
CA ARG A 754 -51.80 9.74 -4.64
C ARG A 754 -52.25 11.04 -3.97
N VAL A 755 -51.33 12.00 -3.84
CA VAL A 755 -51.57 13.32 -3.21
C VAL A 755 -52.22 14.31 -4.20
N LEU A 756 -51.98 14.15 -5.54
CA LEU A 756 -52.46 15.03 -6.59
C LEU A 756 -53.77 14.54 -7.26
N GLY A 757 -54.40 13.45 -6.77
CA GLY A 757 -55.77 13.07 -7.09
C GLY A 757 -55.96 12.06 -8.24
N GLY A 758 -55.12 11.04 -8.28
CA GLY A 758 -55.54 9.76 -8.93
C GLY A 758 -55.47 9.69 -10.47
N ASN A 759 -54.66 10.51 -11.11
CA ASN A 759 -54.44 10.46 -12.56
C ASN A 759 -53.22 9.57 -12.90
N ARG A 760 -53.38 8.59 -13.78
CA ARG A 760 -52.36 7.57 -14.12
C ARG A 760 -51.07 8.10 -14.78
N ASN A 761 -50.98 9.39 -15.07
CA ASN A 761 -49.77 10.05 -15.54
C ASN A 761 -49.81 11.56 -15.22
N PRO A 762 -49.30 11.99 -14.07
CA PRO A 762 -49.33 13.39 -13.63
C PRO A 762 -48.42 14.31 -14.45
N MET A 763 -47.50 13.79 -15.27
CA MET A 763 -46.51 14.55 -16.02
C MET A 763 -47.07 15.59 -16.98
N PRO A 764 -48.16 15.31 -17.78
CA PRO A 764 -48.77 16.32 -18.63
C PRO A 764 -49.47 17.43 -17.85
N GLU A 765 -49.98 17.12 -16.65
CA GLU A 765 -50.67 18.07 -15.81
C GLU A 765 -49.73 18.98 -15.04
N LEU A 766 -48.64 18.42 -14.56
CA LEU A 766 -47.53 19.14 -13.94
C LEU A 766 -46.85 20.09 -14.93
N LYS A 767 -46.62 19.67 -16.17
CA LYS A 767 -46.13 20.53 -17.25
C LYS A 767 -47.11 21.66 -17.59
N ARG A 768 -48.44 21.41 -17.59
CA ARG A 768 -49.48 22.46 -17.79
C ARG A 768 -49.52 23.43 -16.62
N MET A 769 -49.16 23.01 -15.41
CA MET A 769 -49.08 23.87 -14.22
C MET A 769 -47.76 24.66 -14.15
N GLY A 770 -46.86 24.52 -15.12
CA GLY A 770 -45.57 25.19 -15.16
C GLY A 770 -44.44 24.49 -14.40
N TYR A 771 -44.57 23.19 -14.15
CA TYR A 771 -43.49 22.40 -13.55
C TYR A 771 -42.61 21.83 -14.67
N GLY A 772 -41.28 22.04 -14.53
CA GLY A 772 -40.29 21.28 -15.29
C GLY A 772 -40.05 19.95 -14.57
N VAL A 773 -40.30 18.82 -15.22
CA VAL A 773 -40.15 17.49 -14.59
C VAL A 773 -39.13 16.65 -15.35
N ILE A 774 -38.07 16.17 -14.67
CA ILE A 774 -37.00 15.34 -15.21
C ILE A 774 -36.76 14.11 -14.30
N VAL A 775 -36.78 12.90 -14.86
CA VAL A 775 -36.53 11.65 -14.16
C VAL A 775 -35.22 11.05 -14.66
N LEU A 776 -34.21 10.96 -13.79
CA LEU A 776 -32.94 10.30 -14.04
C LEU A 776 -32.95 8.88 -13.42
N ARG A 777 -32.81 7.85 -14.25
CA ARG A 777 -32.71 6.48 -13.80
C ARG A 777 -31.26 6.06 -13.67
N SER A 778 -30.92 5.38 -12.58
CA SER A 778 -29.56 4.86 -12.36
C SER A 778 -29.21 3.77 -13.38
N PRO A 779 -28.09 3.80 -14.07
CA PRO A 779 -27.70 2.79 -15.06
C PRO A 779 -27.44 1.40 -14.47
N ALA A 780 -27.27 1.26 -13.17
CA ALA A 780 -26.90 0.00 -12.53
C ALA A 780 -28.02 -1.05 -12.44
N ARG A 781 -29.26 -0.75 -12.81
CA ARG A 781 -30.40 -1.69 -12.71
C ARG A 781 -31.10 -2.09 -14.03
N GLU A 782 -30.72 -1.52 -15.16
CA GLU A 782 -31.32 -1.95 -16.45
C GLU A 782 -30.78 -3.27 -17.01
N SER A 783 -29.69 -3.82 -16.48
CA SER A 783 -29.08 -5.07 -16.97
C SER A 783 -29.81 -6.36 -16.55
N ALA A 784 -30.82 -6.28 -15.68
CA ALA A 784 -31.54 -7.47 -15.20
C ALA A 784 -32.90 -7.72 -15.88
N ALA A 785 -33.37 -6.85 -16.78
CA ALA A 785 -34.74 -6.93 -17.31
C ALA A 785 -34.88 -6.82 -18.82
N ALA A 786 -33.82 -6.86 -19.64
CA ALA A 786 -33.95 -6.83 -21.08
C ALA A 786 -32.98 -7.74 -21.83
N SER A 787 -33.36 -9.00 -22.00
CA SER A 787 -32.87 -9.81 -23.09
C SER A 787 -33.56 -9.35 -24.42
N GLY A 788 -32.75 -8.75 -25.32
CA GLY A 788 -33.09 -8.56 -26.72
C GLY A 788 -33.82 -7.27 -27.07
N GLN A 789 -33.03 -6.26 -27.40
CA GLN A 789 -33.17 -5.45 -28.63
C GLN A 789 -32.19 -4.26 -28.58
N GLN A 790 -31.47 -4.05 -29.66
CA GLN A 790 -30.66 -2.85 -29.89
C GLN A 790 -31.55 -1.61 -29.82
N ALA A 791 -31.30 -0.73 -28.85
CA ALA A 791 -31.89 0.59 -28.84
C ALA A 791 -30.79 1.65 -28.98
N GLY A 792 -30.94 2.52 -29.96
CA GLY A 792 -30.15 3.74 -30.13
C GLY A 792 -30.34 4.71 -28.95
N PRO A 793 -29.61 5.83 -28.90
CA PRO A 793 -29.56 6.69 -27.72
C PRO A 793 -30.96 7.23 -27.38
N SER A 794 -31.50 6.79 -26.24
CA SER A 794 -32.76 7.28 -25.72
C SER A 794 -32.56 8.61 -24.99
N ALA A 795 -33.40 9.58 -25.30
CA ALA A 795 -33.48 10.85 -24.63
C ALA A 795 -33.91 10.69 -23.18
N PHE A 796 -33.25 11.38 -22.27
CA PHE A 796 -33.54 11.38 -20.85
C PHE A 796 -34.59 12.45 -20.52
N GLU A 797 -35.57 12.12 -19.68
CA GLU A 797 -36.51 13.07 -19.09
C GLU A 797 -36.19 13.34 -17.63
N VAL A 798 -36.21 14.60 -17.19
CA VAL A 798 -35.78 15.06 -15.82
C VAL A 798 -36.87 15.91 -15.13
N GLY A 799 -37.19 15.65 -13.86
CA GLY A 799 -38.19 16.42 -13.10
C GLY A 799 -37.87 16.81 -11.64
N VAL A 800 -38.23 18.00 -11.18
CA VAL A 800 -37.83 18.60 -9.85
C VAL A 800 -39.00 19.17 -9.00
N THR A 801 -39.13 18.78 -7.66
CA THR A 801 -40.08 19.38 -6.69
C THR A 801 -39.55 19.61 -5.26
N THR A 802 -39.96 20.67 -4.51
CA THR A 802 -39.72 20.87 -3.06
C THR A 802 -40.99 20.74 -2.22
N PRO A 803 -40.90 20.28 -0.94
CA PRO A 803 -42.08 20.21 -0.08
C PRO A 803 -42.57 21.58 0.36
N VAL A 804 -43.89 21.73 0.35
CA VAL A 804 -44.60 22.90 0.89
C VAL A 804 -44.65 22.74 2.41
N THR A 805 -43.98 23.61 3.16
CA THR A 805 -44.28 23.76 4.60
C THR A 805 -45.61 24.51 4.73
N GLY A 806 -46.69 23.73 4.87
CA GLY A 806 -47.98 24.27 5.29
C GLY A 806 -47.98 24.47 6.76
N SER A 807 -48.03 25.71 7.22
CA SER A 807 -48.42 26.05 8.58
C SER A 807 -49.89 25.79 8.80
N SER A 808 -50.23 24.91 9.72
CA SER A 808 -51.54 24.91 10.33
C SER A 808 -51.43 24.66 11.81
N ARG A 809 -52.07 25.63 12.49
CA ARG A 809 -52.21 25.80 13.93
C ARG A 809 -52.89 24.63 14.65
N ALA A 810 -52.31 24.36 15.84
CA ALA A 810 -53.00 24.22 17.16
C ALA A 810 -54.20 23.32 17.35
N ARG A 811 -54.12 22.43 18.27
CA ARG A 811 -54.78 22.39 19.60
C ARG A 811 -54.55 21.06 20.26
N GLY A 812 -53.94 21.05 21.42
CA GLY A 812 -54.63 20.81 22.74
C GLY A 812 -54.64 19.37 23.19
N GLY A 813 -53.98 19.12 24.33
CA GLY A 813 -54.44 18.03 25.16
C GLY A 813 -53.42 17.22 25.96
N ARG A 814 -53.08 17.74 27.14
CA ARG A 814 -52.92 17.10 28.48
C ARG A 814 -52.01 15.86 28.66
N GLN A 815 -50.95 16.11 29.37
CA GLN A 815 -50.51 15.55 30.68
C GLN A 815 -50.38 14.00 30.81
N ALA A 816 -49.15 13.58 31.10
CA ALA A 816 -48.84 12.81 32.30
C ALA A 816 -47.37 12.94 32.67
N GLN A 817 -47.12 13.25 33.94
CA GLN A 817 -45.87 13.40 34.62
C GLN A 817 -45.18 12.07 34.88
N ALA A 818 -43.88 11.99 34.77
CA ALA A 818 -43.04 11.19 35.64
C ALA A 818 -41.62 11.80 35.76
N GLN A 819 -41.11 11.73 36.97
CA GLN A 819 -40.06 12.53 37.58
C GLN A 819 -38.64 12.19 37.11
N VAL A 820 -37.83 13.20 37.24
CA VAL A 820 -36.39 13.36 37.05
C VAL A 820 -35.58 12.68 38.17
N PRO A 821 -34.31 12.34 37.94
CA PRO A 821 -33.32 13.00 38.77
C PRO A 821 -32.27 13.79 38.00
N LEU A 822 -31.83 14.89 38.61
CA LEU A 822 -30.87 15.90 38.22
C LEU A 822 -29.48 15.33 37.96
N VAL A 823 -28.83 15.77 36.89
CA VAL A 823 -27.42 15.94 36.79
C VAL A 823 -27.12 17.29 36.13
N ALA A 824 -26.14 17.98 36.66
CA ALA A 824 -25.76 19.35 36.45
C ALA A 824 -25.44 19.81 35.00
N PRO A 825 -25.44 21.11 34.70
CA PRO A 825 -25.53 21.63 33.36
C PRO A 825 -24.20 21.59 32.60
N ALA A 826 -24.21 21.02 31.43
CA ALA A 826 -23.16 21.20 30.43
C ALA A 826 -23.26 22.61 29.84
N ALA A 827 -22.14 23.32 29.82
CA ALA A 827 -22.01 24.67 29.31
C ALA A 827 -22.55 24.81 27.89
N ALA A 828 -23.36 25.84 27.67
CA ALA A 828 -23.84 26.26 26.38
C ALA A 828 -22.65 26.47 25.41
N ARG A 829 -22.57 25.70 24.33
CA ARG A 829 -21.73 26.04 23.20
C ARG A 829 -22.28 27.32 22.57
N ALA A 830 -21.53 28.39 22.71
CA ALA A 830 -21.74 29.60 21.95
C ALA A 830 -21.69 29.27 20.46
N ALA A 831 -22.70 29.65 19.69
CA ALA A 831 -22.71 29.55 18.26
C ALA A 831 -21.46 30.24 17.71
N THR A 832 -20.64 29.54 16.96
CA THR A 832 -19.46 30.10 16.29
C THR A 832 -19.97 31.16 15.32
N PRO A 833 -19.49 32.40 15.36
CA PRO A 833 -19.96 33.44 14.43
C PRO A 833 -19.57 33.02 13.02
N GLN A 834 -20.52 33.03 12.08
CA GLN A 834 -20.29 32.66 10.68
C GLN A 834 -19.46 33.74 9.98
N MET A 835 -18.48 33.31 9.17
CA MET A 835 -17.69 34.21 8.32
C MET A 835 -18.54 34.80 7.19
N GLU A 836 -18.49 36.11 7.02
CA GLU A 836 -19.14 36.82 5.92
C GLU A 836 -18.13 37.21 4.84
N PHE A 837 -18.46 36.93 3.54
CA PHE A 837 -17.60 37.23 2.40
C PHE A 837 -18.26 38.22 1.44
N ASP A 838 -17.59 39.36 1.22
CA ASP A 838 -17.94 40.35 0.20
C ASP A 838 -17.29 39.92 -1.12
N THR A 839 -18.10 39.53 -2.08
CA THR A 839 -17.68 38.99 -3.40
C THR A 839 -17.84 40.01 -4.53
N ALA A 840 -18.14 41.26 -4.26
CA ALA A 840 -18.45 42.27 -5.27
C ALA A 840 -17.33 42.42 -6.33
N ARG A 841 -16.08 42.24 -5.96
CA ARG A 841 -14.93 42.34 -6.90
C ARG A 841 -14.76 41.14 -7.83
N LEU A 842 -15.45 40.03 -7.60
CA LEU A 842 -15.40 38.86 -8.49
C LEU A 842 -16.29 39.03 -9.74
N VAL A 843 -17.21 39.98 -9.74
CA VAL A 843 -18.16 40.18 -10.83
C VAL A 843 -17.46 40.70 -12.09
N ASP A 844 -16.38 41.47 -11.94
CA ASP A 844 -15.68 42.14 -13.04
C ASP A 844 -14.52 41.30 -13.64
N THR A 845 -14.29 40.07 -13.17
CA THR A 845 -13.20 39.24 -13.67
C THR A 845 -13.70 38.20 -14.68
N GLN A 846 -13.00 38.07 -15.83
CA GLN A 846 -13.27 37.00 -16.83
C GLN A 846 -12.89 35.64 -16.27
N LEU A 847 -13.63 35.12 -15.30
CA LEU A 847 -13.44 33.80 -14.71
C LEU A 847 -14.22 32.76 -15.52
N SER A 848 -13.58 31.65 -15.83
CA SER A 848 -14.25 30.51 -16.45
C SER A 848 -15.31 29.89 -15.51
N GLY A 849 -16.30 29.22 -16.05
CA GLY A 849 -17.33 28.55 -15.25
C GLY A 849 -16.75 27.56 -14.22
N ARG A 850 -15.56 26.96 -14.48
CA ARG A 850 -14.85 26.06 -13.56
C ARG A 850 -14.25 26.82 -12.38
N GLU A 851 -13.64 27.97 -12.62
CA GLU A 851 -13.08 28.84 -11.57
C GLU A 851 -14.16 29.40 -10.67
N ARG A 852 -15.28 29.85 -11.21
CA ARG A 852 -16.43 30.33 -10.41
C ARG A 852 -16.96 29.24 -9.47
N ARG A 853 -17.07 27.99 -9.95
CA ARG A 853 -17.50 26.83 -9.13
C ARG A 853 -16.52 26.52 -8.02
N SER A 854 -15.23 26.52 -8.31
CA SER A 854 -14.18 26.27 -7.32
C SER A 854 -14.16 27.35 -6.23
N ILE A 855 -14.40 28.62 -6.61
CA ILE A 855 -14.51 29.74 -5.65
C ILE A 855 -15.72 29.55 -4.72
N ALA A 856 -16.89 29.23 -5.27
CA ALA A 856 -18.10 29.03 -4.47
C ALA A 856 -17.95 27.90 -3.45
N LEU A 857 -17.35 26.78 -3.85
CA LEU A 857 -17.07 25.64 -2.96
C LEU A 857 -16.05 26.00 -1.86
N THR A 858 -15.00 26.75 -2.21
CA THR A 858 -14.02 27.24 -1.24
C THR A 858 -14.66 28.15 -0.19
N LEU A 859 -15.54 29.07 -0.61
CA LEU A 859 -16.30 29.97 0.29
C LEU A 859 -17.28 29.20 1.18
N SER A 860 -17.91 28.13 0.68
CA SER A 860 -18.77 27.26 1.47
C SER A 860 -17.99 26.59 2.60
N HIS A 861 -16.84 25.96 2.29
CA HIS A 861 -15.99 25.34 3.31
C HIS A 861 -15.53 26.31 4.39
N LEU A 862 -15.19 27.55 4.01
CA LEU A 862 -14.81 28.58 4.98
C LEU A 862 -15.98 29.03 5.87
N ARG A 863 -17.20 29.17 5.32
CA ARG A 863 -18.42 29.49 6.09
C ARG A 863 -18.79 28.39 7.09
N GLU A 864 -18.50 27.15 6.74
CA GLU A 864 -18.77 25.98 7.57
C GLU A 864 -17.65 25.69 8.59
N GLY A 865 -16.61 26.53 8.65
CA GLY A 865 -15.48 26.36 9.55
C GLY A 865 -14.52 25.22 9.17
N ARG A 866 -14.62 24.68 7.93
CA ARG A 866 -13.76 23.60 7.43
C ARG A 866 -12.46 24.15 6.82
N PHE A 867 -11.68 24.86 7.65
CA PHE A 867 -10.46 25.57 7.23
C PHE A 867 -9.36 24.64 6.69
N GLY A 868 -9.24 23.42 7.23
CA GLY A 868 -8.28 22.41 6.78
C GLY A 868 -8.56 21.92 5.37
N ALA A 869 -9.82 21.85 4.93
CA ALA A 869 -10.21 21.38 3.59
C ALA A 869 -9.75 22.33 2.46
N VAL A 870 -9.48 23.58 2.75
CA VAL A 870 -9.12 24.64 1.79
C VAL A 870 -7.83 25.38 2.14
N HIS A 871 -7.03 24.84 3.06
CA HIS A 871 -5.76 25.40 3.53
C HIS A 871 -5.82 26.94 3.72
N TRP A 872 -6.66 27.36 4.68
CA TRP A 872 -6.86 28.77 5.01
C TRP A 872 -5.64 29.33 5.74
N HIS A 873 -5.00 30.37 5.17
CA HIS A 873 -3.77 30.97 5.71
C HIS A 873 -3.86 32.49 5.81
N ALA A 874 -3.32 33.04 6.91
CA ALA A 874 -3.05 34.46 7.06
C ALA A 874 -1.71 34.84 6.41
N HIS A 875 -1.67 35.96 5.73
CA HIS A 875 -0.46 36.60 5.20
C HIS A 875 -0.20 37.92 5.91
N ARG A 876 0.91 38.60 5.58
CA ARG A 876 1.18 39.93 6.08
C ARG A 876 0.13 40.93 5.55
N ASP A 877 -0.07 42.04 6.24
CA ASP A 877 -0.95 43.18 5.83
C ASP A 877 -2.45 42.87 5.70
N GLN A 878 -2.97 42.07 6.65
CA GLN A 878 -4.40 41.70 6.72
C GLN A 878 -4.91 40.91 5.50
N LEU A 879 -4.02 40.32 4.69
CA LEU A 879 -4.37 39.43 3.58
C LEU A 879 -4.48 37.99 4.06
N TRP A 880 -5.42 37.25 3.47
CA TRP A 880 -5.67 35.83 3.70
C TRP A 880 -5.77 35.10 2.38
N SER A 881 -5.53 33.80 2.36
CA SER A 881 -5.71 32.97 1.17
C SER A 881 -6.29 31.61 1.49
N ALA A 882 -7.03 31.05 0.53
CA ALA A 882 -7.52 29.69 0.56
C ALA A 882 -7.24 28.98 -0.79
N ASP A 883 -6.96 27.70 -0.75
CA ASP A 883 -6.83 26.90 -1.96
C ASP A 883 -8.19 26.76 -2.67
N LEU A 884 -8.20 26.80 -3.99
CA LEU A 884 -9.41 26.59 -4.77
C LEU A 884 -9.79 25.12 -4.74
N HIS A 885 -10.90 24.76 -4.11
CA HIS A 885 -11.38 23.39 -3.99
C HIS A 885 -11.69 22.77 -5.36
N GLY A 886 -11.24 21.55 -5.62
CA GLY A 886 -11.47 20.85 -6.89
C GLY A 886 -10.62 21.33 -8.07
N TYR A 887 -9.63 22.22 -7.86
CA TYR A 887 -8.69 22.64 -8.88
C TYR A 887 -7.42 21.78 -8.82
N ALA A 888 -7.30 20.76 -9.66
CA ALA A 888 -6.24 19.75 -9.63
C ALA A 888 -4.80 20.31 -9.82
N ALA A 889 -4.65 21.52 -10.37
CA ALA A 889 -3.36 22.22 -10.50
C ALA A 889 -2.95 22.98 -9.22
N ALA A 890 -3.67 22.83 -8.11
CA ALA A 890 -3.58 23.72 -6.96
C ALA A 890 -2.59 23.26 -5.87
N ARG A 891 -1.81 22.20 -6.06
CA ARG A 891 -0.80 21.78 -5.08
C ARG A 891 0.59 22.11 -5.58
N GLY A 892 1.29 23.03 -4.87
CA GLY A 892 2.65 23.43 -5.16
C GLY A 892 2.81 24.94 -5.44
N ARG A 893 4.05 25.38 -5.77
CA ARG A 893 4.40 26.80 -6.03
C ARG A 893 3.69 27.46 -7.22
N GLY A 894 2.90 26.72 -7.99
CA GLY A 894 2.08 27.22 -9.09
C GLY A 894 0.58 27.29 -8.78
N ALA A 895 0.16 27.03 -7.55
CA ALA A 895 -1.25 26.98 -7.20
C ALA A 895 -1.92 28.34 -7.20
N TYR A 896 -3.03 28.44 -7.93
CA TYR A 896 -3.91 29.60 -7.83
C TYR A 896 -4.70 29.55 -6.52
N ARG A 897 -4.70 30.68 -5.77
CA ARG A 897 -5.41 30.80 -4.52
C ARG A 897 -6.43 31.92 -4.56
N LEU A 898 -7.54 31.73 -3.84
CA LEU A 898 -8.49 32.79 -3.59
C LEU A 898 -7.92 33.69 -2.50
N MET A 899 -7.78 34.97 -2.80
CA MET A 899 -7.21 35.97 -1.92
C MET A 899 -8.31 36.80 -1.25
N PHE A 900 -8.11 37.16 0.02
CA PHE A 900 -9.07 37.90 0.84
C PHE A 900 -8.37 39.02 1.59
N SER A 901 -9.04 40.19 1.73
CA SER A 901 -8.67 41.23 2.68
C SER A 901 -9.65 41.22 3.86
N HIS A 902 -9.11 41.33 5.09
CA HIS A 902 -9.90 41.37 6.31
C HIS A 902 -10.54 42.75 6.50
N LEU A 903 -11.86 42.81 6.68
CA LEU A 903 -12.63 44.06 6.85
C LEU A 903 -12.97 44.39 8.30
N GLY A 904 -12.51 43.53 9.24
CA GLY A 904 -12.85 43.65 10.66
C GLY A 904 -13.92 42.66 11.11
N GLY A 905 -13.79 42.12 12.33
CA GLY A 905 -14.62 41.05 12.85
C GLY A 905 -14.45 39.76 12.06
N GLN A 906 -15.55 39.17 11.62
CA GLN A 906 -15.55 37.95 10.76
C GLN A 906 -15.87 38.26 9.30
N ARG A 907 -15.63 39.50 8.85
CA ARG A 907 -15.94 39.97 7.50
C ARG A 907 -14.68 40.02 6.64
N TYR A 908 -14.76 39.43 5.46
CA TYR A 908 -13.65 39.33 4.50
C TYR A 908 -14.13 39.78 3.12
N ARG A 909 -13.29 40.52 2.40
CA ARG A 909 -13.52 40.85 0.99
C ARG A 909 -12.72 39.93 0.13
N VAL A 910 -13.34 39.32 -0.90
CA VAL A 910 -12.67 38.49 -1.90
C VAL A 910 -11.97 39.40 -2.91
N GLU A 911 -10.66 39.36 -2.98
CA GLU A 911 -9.83 40.20 -3.83
C GLU A 911 -9.58 39.58 -5.23
N GLY A 912 -9.85 38.30 -5.40
CA GLY A 912 -9.69 37.58 -6.65
C GLY A 912 -8.84 36.34 -6.54
N VAL A 913 -8.62 35.67 -7.66
CA VAL A 913 -7.79 34.47 -7.78
C VAL A 913 -6.40 34.90 -8.24
N ARG A 914 -5.37 34.57 -7.44
CA ARG A 914 -3.98 34.90 -7.77
C ARG A 914 -3.06 33.72 -7.45
N ASN A 915 -1.94 33.68 -8.14
CA ASN A 915 -0.81 32.87 -7.70
C ASN A 915 0.04 33.72 -6.72
N PRO A 916 0.07 33.37 -5.42
CA PRO A 916 0.78 34.18 -4.42
C PRO A 916 2.30 34.16 -4.57
N HIS A 917 2.83 33.39 -5.50
CA HIS A 917 4.27 33.26 -5.77
C HIS A 917 4.71 33.89 -7.12
N ARG A 918 3.81 34.62 -7.80
CA ARG A 918 4.11 35.42 -8.98
C ARG A 918 4.00 36.93 -8.69
#